data_f79c090ccb13ff86196cc95999e86614
#
_entry.id   f79c090ccb13ff86196cc95999e86614
#
_cell.length_a   1.000
_cell.length_b   1.000
_cell.length_c   1.000
_cell.angle_alpha   90.00
_cell.angle_beta   90.00
_cell.angle_gamma   90.00
#
_symmetry.space_group_name_H-M   'P 1'
#
loop_
_entity.id
_entity.type
_entity.pdbx_description
1 polymer ?
#
loop_
_entity_poly.entity_id
_entity_poly.type
_entity_poly.pdbx_seq_one_letter_code
_entity_poly.pdbx_strand_id
1 'polypeptide(L)'
;MSSFNVKNDLSWHDILIRTGLIIVTTALIVWLMPRSNYANFKIERGKPWIYTDLSAPFDFPIYKSDEAVKIERDSLMRQYEPYYILNTEISGKEIRQFYKDYNEGIPGLPDDFLSIVANRLRDLYDKGIMNNSDYTRLHQDTTRMIRIINGKDAVSTPIKDMYSVVSAYEQIFLDSSLAKYKDILQKCNLNDYICANLTYDKDRSETSLNELRNSIALASGIVQRGQKIIDRGDIVDKKTYNILMSYKKEIERLEENKKGVNLTILGQILYVLIMVTCFTIYLTLFRKDYFEKPRSIAMLYSLIALFVVVASLMIEHNVLHVYIVPFAMVPIFIRVFMDSRTAFMAHTTLIMTCACILQHPLEFVCVELVAGFTAIFSLRELSSRSQLFWTAVLVTLASGLSNLSLEWMRNNDLLNISLSEYNYLIINGVLLFCSYPLLYVIEKTFGFTSNITLIELSDMNKTLLRKMSEVAPGTFQHSIQVGNLAAEIANKIGAKSQLVRTGALYHDIGKMMNPIYFTENQSGINPHEKLGAIDSAQMIISHVTEGIKLAEKYNLPNIIKEFITTHHGQGKTKYFFVQYKNAHPNDDIDELLFTYPGPNPFTKEQAILMMADTVEAASRSLPDYTEKTIRELVNKLIDAQVAEGYFKDSPITFRDIAYAKTVLIEKLKTIYHTRLSYPELKK
;
A
#
# COMPACT_ATOMS: atom_id res chain seq x y z
N MET A 1 -14.99 -10.31 40.91
CA MET A 1 -15.01 -10.87 39.56
C MET A 1 -16.45 -10.93 39.09
N SER A 2 -16.95 -9.87 38.48
CA SER A 2 -18.30 -9.81 37.92
C SER A 2 -18.21 -10.31 36.48
N SER A 3 -18.91 -11.39 36.20
CA SER A 3 -19.10 -11.99 34.90
C SER A 3 -19.67 -10.95 33.93
N PHE A 4 -18.88 -10.55 32.93
CA PHE A 4 -19.34 -9.79 31.79
C PHE A 4 -20.28 -10.69 30.94
N ASN A 5 -21.56 -10.66 31.24
CA ASN A 5 -22.59 -11.15 30.33
C ASN A 5 -22.79 -10.10 29.22
N VAL A 6 -21.98 -10.18 28.18
CA VAL A 6 -22.24 -9.48 26.91
C VAL A 6 -23.33 -10.28 26.21
N LYS A 7 -24.60 -9.87 26.35
CA LYS A 7 -25.66 -10.29 25.43
C LYS A 7 -25.29 -9.69 24.04
N ASN A 8 -24.70 -10.49 23.20
CA ASN A 8 -24.45 -10.19 21.80
C ASN A 8 -25.73 -10.48 21.01
N ASP A 9 -26.53 -9.47 20.77
CA ASP A 9 -27.60 -9.51 19.75
C ASP A 9 -27.05 -9.16 18.35
N LEU A 10 -25.85 -9.58 18.03
CA LEU A 10 -25.31 -9.51 16.68
C LEU A 10 -25.93 -10.63 15.86
N SER A 11 -26.64 -10.28 14.79
CA SER A 11 -27.15 -11.30 13.86
C SER A 11 -25.98 -12.07 13.25
N TRP A 12 -26.16 -13.36 12.97
CA TRP A 12 -25.16 -14.16 12.25
C TRP A 12 -24.70 -13.50 10.94
N HIS A 13 -25.58 -12.76 10.30
CA HIS A 13 -25.31 -12.00 9.09
C HIS A 13 -24.29 -10.88 9.33
N ASP A 14 -24.39 -10.16 10.44
CA ASP A 14 -23.44 -9.11 10.79
C ASP A 14 -22.05 -9.66 11.09
N ILE A 15 -21.98 -10.82 11.76
CA ILE A 15 -20.72 -11.51 12.03
C ILE A 15 -20.06 -11.95 10.72
N LEU A 16 -20.82 -12.52 9.80
CA LEU A 16 -20.33 -12.97 8.48
C LEU A 16 -19.79 -11.81 7.65
N ILE A 17 -20.51 -10.67 7.57
CA ILE A 17 -20.07 -9.48 6.83
C ILE A 17 -18.75 -8.98 7.41
N ARG A 18 -18.62 -8.89 8.71
CA ARG A 18 -17.43 -8.36 9.40
C ARG A 18 -16.23 -9.28 9.23
N THR A 19 -16.43 -10.59 9.41
CA THR A 19 -15.40 -11.60 9.18
C THR A 19 -14.96 -11.60 7.71
N GLY A 20 -15.91 -11.50 6.79
CA GLY A 20 -15.63 -11.36 5.35
C GLY A 20 -14.79 -10.12 5.04
N LEU A 21 -15.12 -8.99 5.66
CA LEU A 21 -14.36 -7.74 5.48
C LEU A 21 -12.92 -7.86 5.98
N ILE A 22 -12.69 -8.48 7.14
CA ILE A 22 -11.34 -8.74 7.68
C ILE A 22 -10.55 -9.61 6.69
N ILE A 23 -11.15 -10.69 6.22
CA ILE A 23 -10.50 -11.62 5.28
C ILE A 23 -10.17 -10.91 3.97
N VAL A 24 -11.13 -10.17 3.39
CA VAL A 24 -10.92 -9.45 2.12
C VAL A 24 -9.85 -8.38 2.27
N THR A 25 -9.87 -7.61 3.35
CA THR A 25 -8.86 -6.56 3.61
C THR A 25 -7.47 -7.18 3.78
N THR A 26 -7.36 -8.26 4.57
CA THR A 26 -6.09 -8.97 4.77
C THR A 26 -5.58 -9.55 3.45
N ALA A 27 -6.46 -10.21 2.67
CA ALA A 27 -6.09 -10.80 1.39
C ALA A 27 -5.64 -9.75 0.38
N LEU A 28 -6.34 -8.61 0.29
CA LEU A 28 -5.97 -7.50 -0.61
C LEU A 28 -4.60 -6.92 -0.26
N ILE A 29 -4.37 -6.65 1.02
CA ILE A 29 -3.10 -6.10 1.51
C ILE A 29 -1.96 -7.07 1.20
N VAL A 30 -2.09 -8.35 1.58
CA VAL A 30 -1.03 -9.35 1.38
C VAL A 30 -0.78 -9.66 -0.09
N TRP A 31 -1.83 -9.64 -0.92
CA TRP A 31 -1.69 -9.87 -2.37
C TRP A 31 -0.80 -8.82 -3.04
N LEU A 32 -0.90 -7.56 -2.60
CA LEU A 32 -0.14 -6.44 -3.15
C LEU A 32 1.14 -6.11 -2.36
N MET A 33 1.43 -6.84 -1.26
CA MET A 33 2.69 -6.67 -0.54
C MET A 33 3.88 -7.19 -1.36
N PRO A 34 5.01 -6.45 -1.40
CA PRO A 34 6.22 -6.92 -2.05
C PRO A 34 6.70 -8.23 -1.42
N ARG A 35 7.10 -9.18 -2.27
CA ARG A 35 7.48 -10.54 -1.87
C ARG A 35 8.97 -10.70 -1.61
N SER A 36 9.80 -9.80 -2.16
CA SER A 36 11.25 -9.81 -1.98
C SER A 36 11.75 -8.41 -1.66
N ASN A 37 12.31 -8.24 -0.48
CA ASN A 37 12.94 -6.97 -0.07
C ASN A 37 14.38 -6.80 -0.65
N TYR A 38 14.93 -7.82 -1.33
CA TYR A 38 16.35 -7.91 -1.63
C TYR A 38 16.72 -7.90 -3.13
N ALA A 39 15.76 -8.07 -4.04
CA ALA A 39 16.06 -8.29 -5.47
C ALA A 39 16.02 -7.04 -6.36
N ASN A 40 15.50 -5.92 -5.90
CA ASN A 40 15.16 -4.77 -6.77
C ASN A 40 16.18 -3.64 -6.77
N PHE A 41 17.48 -3.93 -6.50
CA PHE A 41 18.51 -2.91 -6.65
C PHE A 41 18.84 -2.67 -8.14
N LYS A 42 18.73 -1.44 -8.59
CA LYS A 42 19.29 -1.02 -9.88
C LYS A 42 20.77 -0.77 -9.70
N ILE A 43 21.61 -1.73 -10.13
CA ILE A 43 23.05 -1.69 -9.95
C ILE A 43 23.67 -1.10 -11.23
N GLU A 44 24.25 0.08 -11.12
CA GLU A 44 24.92 0.75 -12.25
C GLU A 44 26.39 1.01 -11.89
N ARG A 45 27.30 0.46 -12.70
CA ARG A 45 28.73 0.61 -12.49
C ARG A 45 29.16 2.08 -12.69
N GLY A 46 29.98 2.61 -11.80
CA GLY A 46 30.50 3.98 -11.85
C GLY A 46 29.53 5.02 -11.30
N LYS A 47 28.34 4.64 -10.85
CA LYS A 47 27.38 5.52 -10.17
C LYS A 47 27.44 5.32 -8.66
N PRO A 48 27.06 6.33 -7.86
CA PRO A 48 26.95 6.19 -6.42
C PRO A 48 25.81 5.23 -6.06
N TRP A 49 26.02 4.45 -5.00
CA TRP A 49 25.02 3.59 -4.41
C TRP A 49 23.95 4.43 -3.71
N ILE A 50 22.76 4.45 -4.26
CA ILE A 50 21.66 5.30 -3.78
C ILE A 50 20.81 4.64 -2.67
N TYR A 51 21.01 3.35 -2.46
CA TYR A 51 20.28 2.59 -1.44
C TYR A 51 21.02 2.65 -0.10
N THR A 52 20.44 2.04 0.92
CA THR A 52 21.05 1.95 2.25
C THR A 52 22.31 1.08 2.26
N ASP A 53 23.05 1.15 3.36
CA ASP A 53 24.23 0.32 3.61
C ASP A 53 23.85 -1.16 3.45
N LEU A 54 24.59 -1.88 2.63
CA LEU A 54 24.34 -3.28 2.34
C LEU A 54 25.42 -4.17 2.96
N SER A 55 24.98 -5.06 3.86
CA SER A 55 25.80 -6.14 4.41
C SER A 55 25.24 -7.49 3.97
N ALA A 56 26.11 -8.48 3.84
CA ALA A 56 25.73 -9.83 3.41
C ALA A 56 24.85 -10.52 4.45
N PRO A 57 23.59 -10.92 4.16
CA PRO A 57 22.74 -11.63 5.11
C PRO A 57 23.06 -13.12 5.24
N PHE A 58 23.82 -13.68 4.29
CA PHE A 58 24.29 -15.06 4.24
C PHE A 58 25.62 -15.15 3.48
N ASP A 59 26.32 -16.29 3.59
CA ASP A 59 27.53 -16.52 2.83
C ASP A 59 27.22 -16.80 1.37
N PHE A 60 27.92 -16.13 0.44
CA PHE A 60 27.73 -16.35 -0.98
C PHE A 60 29.03 -16.22 -1.78
N PRO A 61 29.19 -16.99 -2.91
CA PRO A 61 30.35 -16.90 -3.77
C PRO A 61 30.32 -15.63 -4.62
N ILE A 62 31.50 -15.04 -4.85
CA ILE A 62 31.67 -13.95 -5.82
C ILE A 62 31.92 -14.58 -7.19
N TYR A 63 30.94 -14.58 -8.05
CA TYR A 63 31.07 -15.11 -9.40
C TYR A 63 31.97 -14.25 -10.27
N LYS A 64 32.81 -14.90 -11.09
CA LYS A 64 33.58 -14.22 -12.13
C LYS A 64 32.64 -13.72 -13.22
N SER A 65 32.98 -12.60 -13.86
CA SER A 65 32.24 -12.14 -15.04
C SER A 65 32.38 -13.14 -16.20
N ASP A 66 31.37 -13.22 -17.06
CA ASP A 66 31.40 -14.09 -18.23
C ASP A 66 32.63 -13.86 -19.11
N GLU A 67 33.08 -12.60 -19.22
CA GLU A 67 34.31 -12.25 -19.93
C GLU A 67 35.55 -12.84 -19.26
N ALA A 68 35.64 -12.78 -17.93
CA ALA A 68 36.77 -13.33 -17.19
C ALA A 68 36.81 -14.86 -17.30
N VAL A 69 35.68 -15.52 -17.21
CA VAL A 69 35.56 -16.97 -17.40
C VAL A 69 35.92 -17.34 -18.85
N LYS A 70 35.51 -16.55 -19.84
CA LYS A 70 35.88 -16.79 -21.25
C LYS A 70 37.38 -16.63 -21.49
N ILE A 71 38.00 -15.55 -20.97
CA ILE A 71 39.45 -15.34 -21.09
C ILE A 71 40.24 -16.50 -20.46
N GLU A 72 39.83 -16.93 -19.26
CA GLU A 72 40.48 -18.04 -18.56
C GLU A 72 40.26 -19.36 -19.33
N ARG A 73 39.08 -19.60 -19.85
CA ARG A 73 38.79 -20.73 -20.74
C ARG A 73 39.67 -20.74 -21.98
N ASP A 74 39.71 -19.58 -22.66
CA ASP A 74 40.52 -19.48 -23.89
C ASP A 74 42.01 -19.67 -23.59
N SER A 75 42.51 -19.18 -22.46
CA SER A 75 43.87 -19.41 -22.00
C SER A 75 44.15 -20.90 -21.72
N LEU A 76 43.27 -21.57 -20.99
CA LEU A 76 43.41 -23.01 -20.70
C LEU A 76 43.26 -23.88 -21.97
N MET A 77 42.37 -23.47 -22.87
CA MET A 77 42.20 -24.17 -24.14
C MET A 77 43.45 -24.08 -25.05
N ARG A 78 44.25 -23.03 -24.96
CA ARG A 78 45.54 -22.93 -25.64
C ARG A 78 46.59 -23.90 -25.08
N GLN A 79 46.48 -24.24 -23.80
CA GLN A 79 47.40 -25.18 -23.14
C GLN A 79 46.91 -26.63 -23.24
N TYR A 80 45.77 -26.89 -23.90
CA TYR A 80 45.22 -28.21 -24.04
C TYR A 80 46.02 -29.02 -25.06
N GLU A 81 46.53 -30.20 -24.64
CA GLU A 81 47.29 -31.15 -25.42
C GLU A 81 46.42 -32.40 -25.67
N PRO A 82 46.00 -32.67 -26.92
CA PRO A 82 45.25 -33.86 -27.23
C PRO A 82 46.12 -35.12 -27.16
N TYR A 83 45.54 -36.25 -26.78
CA TYR A 83 46.22 -37.50 -26.63
C TYR A 83 46.24 -38.28 -27.94
N TYR A 84 47.41 -38.83 -28.26
CA TYR A 84 47.64 -39.74 -29.42
C TYR A 84 48.35 -41.00 -28.92
N ILE A 85 47.95 -42.16 -29.42
CA ILE A 85 48.57 -43.48 -29.11
C ILE A 85 49.53 -43.79 -30.21
N LEU A 86 50.81 -44.06 -29.83
CA LEU A 86 51.84 -44.52 -30.72
C LEU A 86 51.75 -46.08 -30.81
N ASN A 87 51.32 -46.58 -31.96
CA ASN A 87 51.24 -47.97 -32.19
C ASN A 87 52.57 -48.53 -32.80
N THR A 88 53.39 -49.08 -31.94
CA THR A 88 54.69 -49.67 -32.33
C THR A 88 54.58 -50.97 -33.09
N GLU A 89 53.43 -51.68 -33.06
CA GLU A 89 53.19 -52.84 -33.81
C GLU A 89 53.14 -52.57 -35.31
N ILE A 90 52.56 -51.44 -35.70
CA ILE A 90 52.51 -50.99 -37.11
C ILE A 90 53.92 -50.85 -37.67
N SER A 91 54.76 -50.10 -36.93
CA SER A 91 56.17 -49.93 -37.31
C SER A 91 56.86 -51.29 -37.53
N GLY A 92 56.73 -52.19 -36.53
CA GLY A 92 57.34 -53.52 -36.60
C GLY A 92 56.76 -54.39 -37.74
N LYS A 93 55.48 -54.26 -38.09
CA LYS A 93 54.84 -54.95 -39.17
C LYS A 93 55.32 -54.49 -40.55
N GLU A 94 55.27 -53.18 -40.77
CA GLU A 94 55.64 -52.56 -42.07
C GLU A 94 57.14 -52.69 -42.37
N ILE A 95 57.99 -52.53 -41.37
CA ILE A 95 59.45 -52.79 -41.52
C ILE A 95 59.72 -54.25 -41.83
N ARG A 96 59.05 -55.24 -41.19
CA ARG A 96 59.21 -56.66 -41.51
C ARG A 96 58.73 -56.96 -42.93
N GLN A 97 57.59 -56.35 -43.33
CA GLN A 97 57.07 -56.48 -44.67
C GLN A 97 58.05 -55.92 -45.68
N PHE A 98 58.63 -54.76 -45.44
CA PHE A 98 59.68 -54.17 -46.28
C PHE A 98 60.89 -55.11 -46.45
N TYR A 99 61.43 -55.73 -45.39
CA TYR A 99 62.50 -56.73 -45.44
C TYR A 99 62.12 -58.00 -46.19
N LYS A 100 60.86 -58.39 -46.09
CA LYS A 100 60.35 -59.59 -46.78
C LYS A 100 60.24 -59.39 -48.31
N ASP A 101 59.72 -58.22 -48.72
CA ASP A 101 59.46 -57.92 -50.12
C ASP A 101 60.76 -57.57 -50.87
N TYR A 102 61.78 -57.10 -50.13
CA TYR A 102 63.11 -56.81 -50.70
C TYR A 102 64.21 -57.77 -50.17
N ASN A 103 63.88 -59.03 -49.91
CA ASN A 103 64.78 -60.00 -49.31
C ASN A 103 66.06 -60.24 -50.16
N GLU A 104 66.05 -60.01 -51.48
CA GLU A 104 67.18 -60.08 -52.37
C GLU A 104 67.90 -58.75 -52.61
N GLY A 105 67.63 -57.75 -51.80
CA GLY A 105 68.13 -56.40 -51.92
C GLY A 105 67.25 -55.46 -52.76
N ILE A 106 67.47 -54.13 -52.74
CA ILE A 106 66.74 -53.18 -53.58
C ILE A 106 67.34 -53.20 -55.00
N PRO A 107 66.54 -53.47 -56.04
CA PRO A 107 67.06 -53.56 -57.40
C PRO A 107 67.75 -52.25 -57.84
N GLY A 108 69.05 -52.42 -58.24
CA GLY A 108 69.86 -51.29 -58.70
C GLY A 108 70.57 -50.52 -57.60
N LEU A 109 70.55 -51.02 -56.36
CA LEU A 109 71.26 -50.46 -55.20
C LEU A 109 72.12 -51.53 -54.50
N PRO A 110 73.24 -51.12 -53.84
CA PRO A 110 74.02 -52.01 -52.97
C PRO A 110 73.21 -52.55 -51.81
N ASP A 111 73.55 -53.75 -51.32
CA ASP A 111 72.83 -54.50 -50.28
C ASP A 111 72.69 -53.71 -48.97
N ASP A 112 73.66 -52.85 -48.62
CA ASP A 112 73.63 -52.01 -47.43
C ASP A 112 72.45 -51.00 -47.43
N PHE A 113 71.94 -50.63 -48.59
CA PHE A 113 70.84 -49.66 -48.72
C PHE A 113 69.52 -50.19 -48.16
N LEU A 114 69.28 -51.48 -48.13
CA LEU A 114 68.14 -52.10 -47.50
C LEU A 114 68.07 -51.75 -46.00
N SER A 115 69.24 -51.91 -45.34
CA SER A 115 69.33 -51.56 -43.89
C SER A 115 69.24 -50.06 -43.66
N ILE A 116 69.77 -49.17 -44.54
CA ILE A 116 69.70 -47.72 -44.44
C ILE A 116 68.26 -47.26 -44.55
N VAL A 117 67.51 -47.71 -45.56
CA VAL A 117 66.11 -47.39 -45.77
C VAL A 117 65.23 -47.90 -44.57
N ALA A 118 65.44 -49.10 -44.11
CA ALA A 118 64.76 -49.72 -43.03
C ALA A 118 64.98 -48.92 -41.70
N ASN A 119 66.22 -48.52 -41.43
CA ASN A 119 66.56 -47.71 -40.28
C ASN A 119 65.88 -46.32 -40.41
N ARG A 120 65.87 -45.73 -41.58
CA ARG A 120 65.21 -44.43 -41.79
C ARG A 120 63.70 -44.55 -41.60
N LEU A 121 63.06 -45.62 -42.09
CA LEU A 121 61.66 -45.87 -41.79
C LEU A 121 61.41 -46.06 -40.30
N ARG A 122 62.34 -46.71 -39.57
CA ARG A 122 62.23 -46.89 -38.16
C ARG A 122 62.29 -45.51 -37.42
N ASP A 123 63.25 -44.66 -37.78
CA ASP A 123 63.39 -43.30 -37.20
C ASP A 123 62.16 -42.46 -37.43
N LEU A 124 61.50 -42.60 -38.59
CA LEU A 124 60.25 -41.86 -38.89
C LEU A 124 59.09 -42.40 -38.04
N TYR A 125 58.99 -43.74 -37.92
CA TYR A 125 57.96 -44.35 -37.06
C TYR A 125 58.14 -44.01 -35.56
N ASP A 126 59.39 -44.00 -35.09
CA ASP A 126 59.73 -43.71 -33.71
C ASP A 126 59.36 -42.27 -33.39
N LYS A 127 59.47 -41.35 -34.32
CA LYS A 127 58.96 -39.96 -34.13
C LYS A 127 57.45 -39.87 -34.21
N GLY A 128 56.81 -40.74 -35.01
CA GLY A 128 55.37 -40.80 -35.16
C GLY A 128 54.87 -40.21 -36.48
N ILE A 129 54.07 -41.01 -37.17
CA ILE A 129 53.43 -40.65 -38.44
C ILE A 129 51.93 -40.54 -38.23
N MET A 130 51.38 -39.34 -38.49
CA MET A 130 49.95 -39.04 -38.38
C MET A 130 49.22 -39.20 -39.71
N ASN A 131 47.92 -39.37 -39.64
CA ASN A 131 47.07 -39.31 -40.81
C ASN A 131 47.10 -37.85 -41.37
N ASN A 132 47.05 -37.68 -42.67
CA ASN A 132 47.18 -36.38 -43.36
C ASN A 132 46.10 -35.40 -42.89
N SER A 133 44.89 -35.86 -42.63
CA SER A 133 43.81 -34.97 -42.15
C SER A 133 44.08 -34.42 -40.76
N ASP A 134 44.59 -35.24 -39.85
CA ASP A 134 44.90 -34.83 -38.48
C ASP A 134 46.14 -33.95 -38.44
N TYR A 135 47.15 -34.29 -39.24
CA TYR A 135 48.37 -33.47 -39.38
C TYR A 135 48.05 -32.08 -39.90
N THR A 136 47.28 -31.94 -41.00
CA THR A 136 46.92 -30.64 -41.58
C THR A 136 46.12 -29.79 -40.59
N ARG A 137 45.20 -30.39 -39.87
CA ARG A 137 44.39 -29.73 -38.85
C ARG A 137 45.23 -29.18 -37.69
N LEU A 138 46.21 -29.94 -37.24
CA LEU A 138 47.01 -29.56 -36.06
C LEU A 138 48.20 -28.69 -36.44
N HIS A 139 48.76 -28.83 -37.64
CA HIS A 139 49.93 -28.11 -38.09
C HIS A 139 49.67 -26.64 -38.49
N GLN A 140 48.36 -26.20 -38.44
CA GLN A 140 48.00 -24.77 -38.55
C GLN A 140 48.62 -23.92 -37.44
N ASP A 141 48.91 -24.55 -36.29
CA ASP A 141 49.67 -23.92 -35.20
C ASP A 141 50.88 -24.82 -34.87
N THR A 142 52.01 -24.49 -35.40
CA THR A 142 53.27 -25.21 -35.22
C THR A 142 53.81 -25.23 -33.80
N THR A 143 53.29 -24.34 -32.91
CA THR A 143 53.65 -24.28 -31.49
C THR A 143 52.83 -25.25 -30.62
N ARG A 144 51.85 -25.87 -31.21
CA ARG A 144 50.95 -26.78 -30.50
C ARG A 144 51.64 -28.07 -30.08
N MET A 145 51.36 -28.44 -28.78
CA MET A 145 51.85 -29.68 -28.21
C MET A 145 50.76 -30.75 -28.28
N ILE A 146 51.19 -31.99 -28.43
CA ILE A 146 50.32 -33.17 -28.28
C ILE A 146 50.96 -34.14 -27.26
N ARG A 147 50.14 -34.99 -26.64
CA ARG A 147 50.61 -36.03 -25.73
C ARG A 147 50.61 -37.35 -26.42
N ILE A 148 51.84 -37.89 -26.59
CA ILE A 148 52.00 -39.23 -27.21
C ILE A 148 52.07 -40.27 -26.10
N ILE A 149 51.23 -41.28 -26.18
CA ILE A 149 51.19 -42.44 -25.27
C ILE A 149 51.96 -43.56 -25.98
N ASN A 150 53.04 -43.95 -25.30
CA ASN A 150 53.81 -45.16 -25.68
C ASN A 150 53.82 -46.11 -24.47
N GLY A 151 53.01 -47.17 -24.55
CA GLY A 151 52.83 -48.10 -23.42
C GLY A 151 52.20 -47.47 -22.21
N LYS A 152 53.00 -47.24 -21.16
CA LYS A 152 52.53 -46.63 -19.88
C LYS A 152 52.90 -45.15 -19.73
N ASP A 153 53.76 -44.66 -20.62
CA ASP A 153 54.30 -43.30 -20.53
C ASP A 153 53.52 -42.35 -21.50
N ALA A 154 53.30 -41.14 -21.07
CA ALA A 154 52.69 -40.07 -21.90
C ALA A 154 53.66 -38.87 -21.93
N VAL A 155 54.16 -38.58 -23.12
CA VAL A 155 55.19 -37.54 -23.35
C VAL A 155 54.58 -36.42 -24.14
N SER A 156 54.77 -35.16 -23.67
CA SER A 156 54.33 -33.95 -24.42
C SER A 156 55.38 -33.71 -25.54
N THR A 157 54.91 -33.64 -26.76
CA THR A 157 55.75 -33.50 -27.95
C THR A 157 55.20 -32.42 -28.88
N PRO A 158 56.05 -31.54 -29.43
CA PRO A 158 55.58 -30.49 -30.35
C PRO A 158 55.23 -31.09 -31.71
N ILE A 159 54.14 -30.61 -32.29
CA ILE A 159 53.63 -31.09 -33.60
C ILE A 159 54.67 -30.97 -34.72
N LYS A 160 55.53 -29.98 -34.63
CA LYS A 160 56.63 -29.77 -35.63
C LYS A 160 57.57 -30.99 -35.78
N ASP A 161 57.64 -31.83 -34.74
CA ASP A 161 58.52 -33.01 -34.73
C ASP A 161 57.86 -34.26 -35.30
N MET A 162 56.60 -34.16 -35.67
CA MET A 162 55.78 -35.25 -36.23
C MET A 162 55.77 -35.18 -37.77
N TYR A 163 55.35 -36.27 -38.36
CA TYR A 163 55.21 -36.34 -39.82
C TYR A 163 53.78 -36.74 -40.23
N SER A 164 53.33 -36.21 -41.36
CA SER A 164 52.21 -36.79 -42.08
C SER A 164 52.75 -38.00 -42.95
N VAL A 165 51.86 -38.83 -43.43
CA VAL A 165 52.24 -39.93 -44.38
C VAL A 165 53.01 -39.30 -45.54
N VAL A 166 52.56 -38.17 -46.09
CA VAL A 166 53.22 -37.51 -47.25
C VAL A 166 54.56 -36.88 -46.81
N SER A 167 54.63 -36.17 -45.73
CA SER A 167 55.90 -35.57 -45.27
C SER A 167 56.89 -36.60 -44.79
N ALA A 168 56.47 -37.76 -44.27
CA ALA A 168 57.33 -38.87 -43.92
C ALA A 168 57.99 -39.47 -45.20
N TYR A 169 57.21 -39.59 -46.24
CA TYR A 169 57.79 -40.04 -47.55
C TYR A 169 58.81 -39.04 -48.09
N GLU A 170 58.55 -37.75 -48.04
CA GLU A 170 59.53 -36.76 -48.49
C GLU A 170 60.81 -36.72 -47.63
N GLN A 171 60.68 -36.99 -46.30
CA GLN A 171 61.80 -37.03 -45.37
C GLN A 171 62.78 -38.13 -45.62
N ILE A 172 62.37 -39.27 -46.26
CA ILE A 172 63.28 -40.29 -46.63
C ILE A 172 64.34 -39.77 -47.58
N PHE A 173 63.97 -38.94 -48.55
CA PHE A 173 64.86 -38.40 -49.58
C PHE A 173 65.67 -37.17 -49.14
N LEU A 174 65.48 -36.63 -47.93
CA LEU A 174 66.31 -35.57 -47.37
C LEU A 174 67.60 -36.13 -46.76
N ASP A 175 67.74 -37.44 -46.60
CA ASP A 175 68.97 -38.09 -46.21
C ASP A 175 69.99 -37.99 -47.35
N SER A 176 71.18 -37.44 -47.07
CA SER A 176 72.23 -37.19 -48.08
C SER A 176 72.69 -38.53 -48.83
N SER A 177 72.58 -39.65 -48.14
CA SER A 177 72.93 -40.98 -48.71
C SER A 177 71.84 -41.49 -49.64
N LEU A 178 70.55 -41.21 -49.38
CA LEU A 178 69.39 -41.63 -50.13
C LEU A 178 68.99 -40.67 -51.27
N ALA A 179 69.27 -39.36 -51.09
CA ALA A 179 68.92 -38.34 -52.08
C ALA A 179 69.46 -38.56 -53.48
N LYS A 180 70.67 -39.13 -53.64
CA LYS A 180 71.31 -39.48 -54.93
C LYS A 180 70.57 -40.53 -55.69
N TYR A 181 69.83 -41.40 -55.02
CA TYR A 181 69.13 -42.57 -55.61
C TYR A 181 67.63 -42.44 -55.62
N LYS A 182 67.14 -41.20 -55.51
CA LYS A 182 65.70 -40.89 -55.42
C LYS A 182 64.86 -41.53 -56.52
N ASP A 183 65.32 -41.42 -57.74
CA ASP A 183 64.63 -41.96 -58.92
C ASP A 183 64.48 -43.56 -58.89
N ILE A 184 65.42 -44.21 -58.28
CA ILE A 184 65.38 -45.65 -58.11
C ILE A 184 64.43 -46.00 -56.94
N LEU A 185 64.55 -45.32 -55.80
CA LEU A 185 63.74 -45.56 -54.62
C LEU A 185 62.28 -45.18 -54.85
N GLN A 186 61.96 -44.25 -55.72
CA GLN A 186 60.61 -43.88 -56.09
C GLN A 186 59.91 -45.08 -56.86
N LYS A 187 60.65 -45.85 -57.59
CA LYS A 187 60.12 -47.04 -58.30
C LYS A 187 59.86 -48.23 -57.38
N CYS A 188 60.32 -48.15 -56.12
CA CYS A 188 60.13 -49.17 -55.08
C CYS A 188 58.88 -49.05 -54.28
N ASN A 189 57.90 -48.17 -54.67
CA ASN A 189 56.63 -47.99 -53.97
C ASN A 189 56.76 -47.86 -52.44
N LEU A 190 57.75 -47.10 -51.96
CA LEU A 190 58.02 -46.87 -50.52
C LEU A 190 56.80 -46.37 -49.78
N ASN A 191 55.84 -45.76 -50.46
CA ASN A 191 54.57 -45.31 -49.87
C ASN A 191 53.79 -46.43 -49.21
N ASP A 192 53.90 -47.70 -49.73
CA ASP A 192 53.15 -48.83 -49.25
C ASP A 192 53.59 -49.26 -47.85
N TYR A 193 54.81 -48.80 -47.41
CA TYR A 193 55.38 -49.13 -46.09
C TYR A 193 55.34 -47.94 -45.15
N ILE A 194 54.62 -46.87 -45.51
CA ILE A 194 54.49 -45.62 -44.67
C ILE A 194 53.02 -45.47 -44.28
N CYS A 195 52.65 -46.03 -43.17
CA CYS A 195 51.30 -45.92 -42.60
C CYS A 195 51.30 -45.03 -41.37
N ALA A 196 50.16 -44.41 -41.08
CA ALA A 196 49.97 -43.65 -39.82
C ALA A 196 50.04 -44.64 -38.65
N ASN A 197 50.97 -44.41 -37.72
CA ASN A 197 51.08 -45.14 -36.46
C ASN A 197 50.72 -44.32 -35.24
N LEU A 198 50.39 -43.04 -35.42
CA LEU A 198 49.80 -42.18 -34.38
C LEU A 198 48.29 -42.09 -34.62
N THR A 199 47.50 -42.59 -33.66
CA THR A 199 46.06 -42.56 -33.68
C THR A 199 45.52 -41.67 -32.57
N TYR A 200 44.51 -40.81 -32.89
CA TYR A 200 43.88 -39.97 -31.90
C TYR A 200 43.10 -40.76 -30.87
N ASP A 201 43.45 -40.60 -29.58
CA ASP A 201 42.70 -41.19 -28.45
C ASP A 201 41.57 -40.24 -28.06
N LYS A 202 40.38 -40.52 -28.58
CA LYS A 202 39.19 -39.71 -28.34
C LYS A 202 38.79 -39.70 -26.88
N ASP A 203 38.75 -40.85 -26.24
CA ASP A 203 38.19 -41.00 -24.89
C ASP A 203 39.05 -40.27 -23.85
N ARG A 204 40.37 -40.42 -23.91
CA ARG A 204 41.29 -39.73 -23.02
C ARG A 204 41.35 -38.24 -23.30
N SER A 205 41.31 -37.86 -24.57
CA SER A 205 41.32 -36.47 -25.00
C SER A 205 40.05 -35.73 -24.52
N GLU A 206 38.87 -36.32 -24.65
CA GLU A 206 37.61 -35.78 -24.20
C GLU A 206 37.52 -35.72 -22.66
N THR A 207 38.01 -36.79 -21.98
CA THR A 207 38.07 -36.78 -20.51
C THR A 207 38.95 -35.65 -19.98
N SER A 208 40.18 -35.54 -20.51
CA SER A 208 41.11 -34.48 -20.12
C SER A 208 40.56 -33.05 -20.45
N LEU A 209 39.90 -32.92 -21.60
CA LEU A 209 39.23 -31.67 -21.97
C LEU A 209 38.12 -31.30 -20.98
N ASN A 210 37.33 -32.28 -20.56
CA ASN A 210 36.26 -32.05 -19.59
C ASN A 210 36.81 -31.76 -18.18
N GLU A 211 37.87 -32.43 -17.77
CA GLU A 211 38.58 -32.14 -16.53
C GLU A 211 39.12 -30.71 -16.54
N LEU A 212 39.74 -30.29 -17.63
CA LEU A 212 40.25 -28.94 -17.80
C LEU A 212 39.15 -27.90 -17.78
N ARG A 213 38.00 -28.17 -18.41
CA ARG A 213 36.83 -27.29 -18.36
C ARG A 213 36.24 -27.17 -16.93
N ASN A 214 36.19 -28.31 -16.22
CA ASN A 214 35.67 -28.37 -14.87
C ASN A 214 36.64 -27.78 -13.81
N SER A 215 37.92 -27.65 -14.14
CA SER A 215 38.91 -27.03 -13.24
C SER A 215 38.78 -25.50 -13.17
N ILE A 216 38.00 -24.87 -14.06
CA ILE A 216 37.77 -23.43 -14.06
C ILE A 216 36.90 -23.08 -12.86
N ALA A 217 37.47 -22.39 -11.89
CA ALA A 217 36.74 -21.89 -10.74
C ALA A 217 35.79 -20.76 -11.20
N LEU A 218 34.47 -21.00 -11.08
CA LEU A 218 33.43 -20.01 -11.42
C LEU A 218 33.37 -18.86 -10.43
N ALA A 219 33.92 -19.04 -9.21
CA ALA A 219 33.97 -18.03 -8.15
C ALA A 219 35.40 -17.56 -7.90
N SER A 220 35.55 -16.28 -7.60
CA SER A 220 36.82 -15.62 -7.27
C SER A 220 37.06 -15.47 -5.76
N GLY A 221 36.04 -15.73 -4.94
CA GLY A 221 36.06 -15.61 -3.49
C GLY A 221 34.70 -15.85 -2.90
N ILE A 222 34.58 -15.63 -1.57
CA ILE A 222 33.35 -15.77 -0.79
C ILE A 222 33.14 -14.50 0.02
N VAL A 223 31.92 -13.98 0.06
CA VAL A 223 31.48 -12.94 1.00
C VAL A 223 30.82 -13.63 2.18
N GLN A 224 31.28 -13.34 3.38
CA GLN A 224 30.75 -13.94 4.61
C GLN A 224 29.55 -13.18 5.14
N ARG A 225 28.65 -13.86 5.84
CA ARG A 225 27.52 -13.27 6.53
C ARG A 225 27.98 -12.14 7.47
N GLY A 226 27.26 -10.98 7.40
CA GLY A 226 27.59 -9.79 8.17
C GLY A 226 28.71 -8.93 7.57
N GLN A 227 29.42 -9.43 6.54
CA GLN A 227 30.43 -8.63 5.84
C GLN A 227 29.76 -7.47 5.08
N LYS A 228 30.28 -6.25 5.28
CA LYS A 228 29.83 -5.05 4.60
C LYS A 228 30.19 -5.11 3.10
N ILE A 229 29.24 -4.82 2.25
CA ILE A 229 29.40 -4.83 0.79
C ILE A 229 29.61 -3.42 0.24
N ILE A 230 28.74 -2.47 0.61
CA ILE A 230 28.77 -1.10 0.13
C ILE A 230 27.96 -0.17 1.04
N ASP A 231 28.39 1.08 1.18
CA ASP A 231 27.66 2.13 1.90
C ASP A 231 26.87 3.01 0.95
N ARG A 232 25.87 3.69 1.49
CA ARG A 232 25.13 4.72 0.75
C ARG A 232 26.07 5.86 0.37
N GLY A 233 26.10 6.18 -0.93
CA GLY A 233 26.95 7.22 -1.50
C GLY A 233 28.26 6.71 -2.08
N ASP A 234 28.69 5.49 -1.76
CA ASP A 234 29.89 4.91 -2.35
C ASP A 234 29.73 4.66 -3.85
N ILE A 235 30.81 4.90 -4.60
CA ILE A 235 30.80 4.61 -6.03
C ILE A 235 30.92 3.12 -6.25
N VAL A 236 29.99 2.55 -7.02
CA VAL A 236 30.00 1.14 -7.41
C VAL A 236 31.17 0.88 -8.35
N ASP A 237 32.33 0.49 -7.81
CA ASP A 237 33.50 0.08 -8.58
C ASP A 237 33.30 -1.29 -9.24
N LYS A 238 34.27 -1.74 -10.05
CA LYS A 238 34.18 -3.05 -10.76
C LYS A 238 34.09 -4.23 -9.79
N LYS A 239 34.81 -4.17 -8.65
CA LYS A 239 34.82 -5.24 -7.65
C LYS A 239 33.47 -5.32 -6.93
N THR A 240 33.00 -4.19 -6.44
CA THR A 240 31.71 -4.07 -5.75
C THR A 240 30.54 -4.43 -6.68
N TYR A 241 30.62 -4.01 -7.95
CA TYR A 241 29.63 -4.41 -8.98
C TYR A 241 29.53 -5.93 -9.10
N ASN A 242 30.65 -6.63 -9.19
CA ASN A 242 30.67 -8.10 -9.28
C ASN A 242 30.12 -8.77 -8.01
N ILE A 243 30.42 -8.22 -6.84
CA ILE A 243 29.86 -8.70 -5.57
C ILE A 243 28.33 -8.51 -5.56
N LEU A 244 27.84 -7.32 -5.94
CA LEU A 244 26.40 -7.03 -5.96
C LEU A 244 25.65 -7.91 -6.98
N MET A 245 26.24 -8.12 -8.17
CA MET A 245 25.65 -9.02 -9.17
C MET A 245 25.63 -10.48 -8.71
N SER A 246 26.70 -10.91 -8.01
CA SER A 246 26.77 -12.25 -7.42
C SER A 246 25.73 -12.43 -6.30
N TYR A 247 25.56 -11.41 -5.46
CA TYR A 247 24.53 -11.36 -4.43
C TYR A 247 23.13 -11.48 -5.05
N LYS A 248 22.84 -10.70 -6.09
CA LYS A 248 21.55 -10.74 -6.80
C LYS A 248 21.27 -12.13 -7.37
N LYS A 249 22.26 -12.71 -8.05
CA LYS A 249 22.15 -14.07 -8.65
C LYS A 249 21.90 -15.14 -7.60
N GLU A 250 22.53 -15.04 -6.43
CA GLU A 250 22.33 -16.02 -5.37
C GLU A 250 20.98 -15.88 -4.69
N ILE A 251 20.45 -14.66 -4.55
CA ILE A 251 19.07 -14.45 -4.09
C ILE A 251 18.07 -15.09 -5.06
N GLU A 252 18.19 -14.81 -6.35
CA GLU A 252 17.33 -15.40 -7.40
C GLU A 252 17.37 -16.93 -7.34
N ARG A 253 18.56 -17.52 -7.17
CA ARG A 253 18.74 -18.97 -7.02
C ARG A 253 18.10 -19.54 -5.75
N LEU A 254 18.21 -18.79 -4.62
CA LEU A 254 17.58 -19.20 -3.36
C LEU A 254 16.05 -19.10 -3.43
N GLU A 255 15.53 -18.16 -4.18
CA GLU A 255 14.08 -18.01 -4.42
C GLU A 255 13.55 -19.14 -5.35
N GLU A 256 14.25 -19.47 -6.42
CA GLU A 256 13.88 -20.57 -7.33
C GLU A 256 13.89 -21.94 -6.63
N ASN A 257 14.84 -22.16 -5.73
CA ASN A 257 14.96 -23.42 -4.99
C ASN A 257 13.92 -23.60 -3.86
N LYS A 258 13.19 -22.54 -3.49
CA LYS A 258 12.11 -22.59 -2.47
C LYS A 258 10.82 -23.18 -3.07
N LYS A 259 10.81 -24.42 -3.48
CA LYS A 259 9.61 -25.19 -3.92
C LYS A 259 8.67 -25.59 -2.75
N GLY A 260 8.74 -24.89 -1.60
CA GLY A 260 7.88 -25.13 -0.44
C GLY A 260 6.85 -24.03 -0.26
N VAL A 261 5.95 -24.18 0.74
CA VAL A 261 5.06 -23.11 1.21
C VAL A 261 5.89 -21.87 1.45
N ASN A 262 5.56 -20.78 0.77
CA ASN A 262 6.31 -19.54 0.89
C ASN A 262 6.07 -18.94 2.30
N LEU A 263 6.95 -19.27 3.24
CA LEU A 263 6.85 -18.84 4.65
C LEU A 263 6.78 -17.31 4.79
N THR A 264 7.30 -16.58 3.82
CA THR A 264 7.19 -15.11 3.78
C THR A 264 5.73 -14.70 3.62
N ILE A 265 4.99 -15.32 2.70
CA ILE A 265 3.55 -15.05 2.51
C ILE A 265 2.78 -15.45 3.76
N LEU A 266 3.07 -16.60 4.35
CA LEU A 266 2.41 -17.03 5.59
C LEU A 266 2.68 -16.04 6.73
N GLY A 267 3.91 -15.56 6.86
CA GLY A 267 4.29 -14.52 7.84
C GLY A 267 3.55 -13.20 7.60
N GLN A 268 3.46 -12.75 6.34
CA GLN A 268 2.71 -11.55 5.97
C GLN A 268 1.22 -11.70 6.29
N ILE A 269 0.61 -12.84 5.94
CA ILE A 269 -0.80 -13.13 6.27
C ILE A 269 -1.02 -13.06 7.78
N LEU A 270 -0.18 -13.75 8.56
CA LEU A 270 -0.31 -13.80 10.02
C LEU A 270 -0.18 -12.42 10.64
N TYR A 271 0.84 -11.64 10.23
CA TYR A 271 1.06 -10.31 10.76
C TYR A 271 -0.07 -9.33 10.43
N VAL A 272 -0.48 -9.25 9.16
CA VAL A 272 -1.58 -8.37 8.73
C VAL A 272 -2.89 -8.77 9.40
N LEU A 273 -3.17 -10.08 9.51
CA LEU A 273 -4.34 -10.60 10.20
C LEU A 273 -4.35 -10.18 11.68
N ILE A 274 -3.21 -10.27 12.39
CA ILE A 274 -3.08 -9.80 13.76
C ILE A 274 -3.40 -8.31 13.86
N MET A 275 -2.81 -7.46 13.00
CA MET A 275 -3.00 -6.02 13.03
C MET A 275 -4.45 -5.63 12.75
N VAL A 276 -5.06 -6.21 11.72
CA VAL A 276 -6.47 -5.97 11.36
C VAL A 276 -7.40 -6.48 12.46
N THR A 277 -7.12 -7.65 13.06
CA THR A 277 -7.90 -8.21 14.15
C THR A 277 -7.81 -7.36 15.42
N CYS A 278 -6.63 -6.88 15.80
CA CYS A 278 -6.46 -5.97 16.94
C CYS A 278 -7.26 -4.69 16.75
N PHE A 279 -7.24 -4.10 15.55
CA PHE A 279 -8.05 -2.93 15.23
C PHE A 279 -9.56 -3.24 15.29
N THR A 280 -9.98 -4.40 14.81
CA THR A 280 -11.39 -4.85 14.88
C THR A 280 -11.83 -5.05 16.33
N ILE A 281 -11.01 -5.67 17.17
CA ILE A 281 -11.29 -5.84 18.60
C ILE A 281 -11.43 -4.47 19.28
N TYR A 282 -10.56 -3.51 18.96
CA TYR A 282 -10.70 -2.15 19.46
C TYR A 282 -12.06 -1.53 19.07
N LEU A 283 -12.48 -1.65 17.82
CA LEU A 283 -13.77 -1.13 17.37
C LEU A 283 -14.94 -1.82 18.09
N THR A 284 -14.90 -3.13 18.24
CA THR A 284 -15.98 -3.91 18.91
C THR A 284 -16.13 -3.59 20.38
N LEU A 285 -15.02 -3.39 21.10
CA LEU A 285 -15.03 -3.16 22.54
C LEU A 285 -15.26 -1.70 22.91
N PHE A 286 -14.67 -0.76 22.17
CA PHE A 286 -14.63 0.64 22.56
C PHE A 286 -15.44 1.58 21.66
N ARG A 287 -15.77 1.14 20.42
CA ARG A 287 -16.44 2.01 19.43
C ARG A 287 -17.58 1.24 18.72
N LYS A 288 -18.47 0.70 19.53
CA LYS A 288 -19.67 -0.02 19.06
C LYS A 288 -20.52 0.83 18.11
N ASP A 289 -20.62 2.14 18.40
CA ASP A 289 -21.33 3.14 17.61
C ASP A 289 -20.84 3.25 16.15
N TYR A 290 -19.56 3.01 15.90
CA TYR A 290 -19.01 2.95 14.53
C TYR A 290 -19.04 1.53 13.96
N PHE A 291 -18.80 0.54 14.83
CA PHE A 291 -18.75 -0.85 14.43
C PHE A 291 -20.11 -1.40 13.97
N GLU A 292 -21.22 -0.86 14.50
CA GLU A 292 -22.57 -1.24 14.07
C GLU A 292 -22.97 -0.62 12.72
N LYS A 293 -22.28 0.43 12.27
CA LYS A 293 -22.58 1.13 11.01
C LYS A 293 -21.70 0.62 9.86
N PRO A 294 -22.25 -0.11 8.88
CA PRO A 294 -21.45 -0.67 7.76
C PRO A 294 -20.62 0.39 7.02
N ARG A 295 -21.16 1.59 6.85
CA ARG A 295 -20.47 2.72 6.18
C ARG A 295 -19.20 3.17 6.93
N SER A 296 -19.26 3.20 8.26
CA SER A 296 -18.11 3.56 9.11
C SER A 296 -16.98 2.54 9.00
N ILE A 297 -17.35 1.25 9.04
CA ILE A 297 -16.39 0.14 8.89
C ILE A 297 -15.76 0.20 7.50
N ALA A 298 -16.58 0.31 6.44
CA ALA A 298 -16.11 0.37 5.06
C ALA A 298 -15.11 1.51 4.86
N MET A 299 -15.38 2.72 5.40
CA MET A 299 -14.45 3.84 5.32
C MET A 299 -13.13 3.54 6.03
N LEU A 300 -13.15 3.03 7.26
CA LEU A 300 -11.96 2.76 8.05
C LEU A 300 -11.04 1.75 7.36
N TYR A 301 -11.59 0.62 6.94
CA TYR A 301 -10.79 -0.44 6.32
C TYR A 301 -10.34 -0.09 4.90
N SER A 302 -11.18 0.61 4.11
CA SER A 302 -10.79 1.05 2.77
C SER A 302 -9.66 2.08 2.81
N LEU A 303 -9.67 3.01 3.77
CA LEU A 303 -8.58 3.97 3.94
C LEU A 303 -7.28 3.28 4.33
N ILE A 304 -7.30 2.37 5.31
CA ILE A 304 -6.11 1.61 5.70
C ILE A 304 -5.59 0.81 4.51
N ALA A 305 -6.45 0.03 3.84
CA ALA A 305 -6.06 -0.80 2.71
C ALA A 305 -5.49 0.04 1.56
N LEU A 306 -6.13 1.16 1.20
CA LEU A 306 -5.69 2.05 0.12
C LEU A 306 -4.26 2.54 0.34
N PHE A 307 -3.95 3.05 1.53
CA PHE A 307 -2.63 3.60 1.81
C PHE A 307 -1.55 2.52 1.93
N VAL A 308 -1.88 1.33 2.48
CA VAL A 308 -0.95 0.18 2.46
C VAL A 308 -0.66 -0.26 1.03
N VAL A 309 -1.69 -0.34 0.18
CA VAL A 309 -1.54 -0.71 -1.23
C VAL A 309 -0.68 0.31 -1.99
N VAL A 310 -0.93 1.60 -1.80
CA VAL A 310 -0.12 2.65 -2.43
C VAL A 310 1.34 2.54 -2.01
N ALA A 311 1.61 2.38 -0.70
CA ALA A 311 2.96 2.19 -0.18
C ALA A 311 3.62 0.92 -0.75
N SER A 312 2.90 -0.19 -0.80
CA SER A 312 3.37 -1.47 -1.36
C SER A 312 3.77 -1.34 -2.83
N LEU A 313 2.92 -0.73 -3.65
CA LEU A 313 3.18 -0.53 -5.08
C LEU A 313 4.38 0.41 -5.31
N MET A 314 4.53 1.47 -4.51
CA MET A 314 5.67 2.36 -4.61
C MET A 314 6.99 1.66 -4.28
N ILE A 315 6.99 0.80 -3.27
CA ILE A 315 8.17 0.01 -2.87
C ILE A 315 8.49 -1.04 -3.93
N GLU A 316 7.50 -1.79 -4.42
CA GLU A 316 7.69 -2.86 -5.41
C GLU A 316 8.26 -2.33 -6.73
N HIS A 317 7.75 -1.20 -7.21
CA HIS A 317 8.17 -0.63 -8.50
C HIS A 317 9.31 0.38 -8.39
N ASN A 318 9.78 0.71 -7.18
CA ASN A 318 10.84 1.73 -6.96
C ASN A 318 10.56 3.08 -7.69
N VAL A 319 9.28 3.47 -7.81
CA VAL A 319 8.90 4.66 -8.58
C VAL A 319 9.22 5.94 -7.81
N LEU A 320 8.90 5.96 -6.49
CA LEU A 320 9.07 7.11 -5.62
C LEU A 320 9.42 6.65 -4.20
N HIS A 321 9.93 7.56 -3.38
CA HIS A 321 10.25 7.27 -1.98
C HIS A 321 8.96 7.23 -1.13
N VAL A 322 8.90 6.30 -0.16
CA VAL A 322 7.69 6.08 0.68
C VAL A 322 7.26 7.32 1.48
N TYR A 323 8.20 8.19 1.85
CA TYR A 323 7.91 9.45 2.57
C TYR A 323 7.14 10.49 1.74
N ILE A 324 6.91 10.24 0.45
CA ILE A 324 6.02 11.08 -0.37
C ILE A 324 4.55 10.78 -0.07
N VAL A 325 4.23 9.55 0.40
CA VAL A 325 2.86 9.15 0.70
C VAL A 325 2.34 9.92 1.91
N PRO A 326 1.25 10.69 1.80
CA PRO A 326 0.74 11.50 2.90
C PRO A 326 -0.09 10.66 3.88
N PHE A 327 0.56 9.78 4.64
CA PHE A 327 -0.11 8.89 5.61
C PHE A 327 -0.93 9.64 6.66
N ALA A 328 -0.54 10.87 7.00
CA ALA A 328 -1.28 11.73 7.92
C ALA A 328 -2.68 12.11 7.40
N MET A 329 -3.00 11.93 6.10
CA MET A 329 -4.36 12.09 5.58
C MET A 329 -5.36 11.15 6.27
N VAL A 330 -4.96 9.92 6.57
CA VAL A 330 -5.85 8.93 7.18
C VAL A 330 -6.37 9.38 8.54
N PRO A 331 -5.51 9.74 9.51
CA PRO A 331 -5.99 10.29 10.77
C PRO A 331 -6.72 11.62 10.61
N ILE A 332 -6.39 12.48 9.63
CA ILE A 332 -7.15 13.70 9.32
C ILE A 332 -8.60 13.34 8.96
N PHE A 333 -8.80 12.42 8.00
CA PHE A 333 -10.15 12.02 7.56
C PHE A 333 -10.95 11.39 8.71
N ILE A 334 -10.34 10.47 9.44
CA ILE A 334 -11.03 9.81 10.56
C ILE A 334 -11.37 10.83 11.66
N ARG A 335 -10.48 11.77 11.95
CA ARG A 335 -10.71 12.81 12.96
C ARG A 335 -11.87 13.74 12.60
N VAL A 336 -12.02 14.05 11.31
CA VAL A 336 -13.09 14.94 10.83
C VAL A 336 -14.46 14.28 10.94
N PHE A 337 -14.58 12.99 10.64
CA PHE A 337 -15.87 12.28 10.62
C PHE A 337 -16.20 11.53 11.92
N MET A 338 -15.16 11.18 12.69
CA MET A 338 -15.29 10.35 13.88
C MET A 338 -14.64 11.03 15.10
N ASP A 339 -13.64 10.39 15.69
CA ASP A 339 -12.98 10.89 16.89
C ASP A 339 -11.47 10.62 16.88
N SER A 340 -10.76 11.31 17.79
CA SER A 340 -9.30 11.25 17.89
C SER A 340 -8.76 9.88 18.28
N ARG A 341 -9.49 9.11 19.11
CA ARG A 341 -9.04 7.76 19.55
C ARG A 341 -9.06 6.79 18.39
N THR A 342 -10.13 6.81 17.61
CA THR A 342 -10.27 5.96 16.41
C THR A 342 -9.25 6.36 15.34
N ALA A 343 -9.02 7.67 15.15
CA ALA A 343 -7.99 8.19 14.25
C ALA A 343 -6.58 7.71 14.64
N PHE A 344 -6.25 7.76 15.94
CA PHE A 344 -4.98 7.27 16.46
C PHE A 344 -4.80 5.76 16.22
N MET A 345 -5.80 4.96 16.57
CA MET A 345 -5.72 3.50 16.42
C MET A 345 -5.62 3.07 14.96
N ALA A 346 -6.40 3.68 14.08
CA ALA A 346 -6.35 3.40 12.65
C ALA A 346 -5.00 3.80 12.03
N HIS A 347 -4.47 4.97 12.39
CA HIS A 347 -3.16 5.43 11.93
C HIS A 347 -2.03 4.51 12.41
N THR A 348 -2.03 4.13 13.69
CA THR A 348 -1.06 3.19 14.23
C THR A 348 -1.12 1.84 13.52
N THR A 349 -2.32 1.31 13.26
CA THR A 349 -2.50 0.06 12.50
C THR A 349 -1.94 0.19 11.10
N LEU A 350 -2.21 1.30 10.42
CA LEU A 350 -1.69 1.59 9.08
C LEU A 350 -0.15 1.61 9.07
N ILE A 351 0.45 2.44 9.95
CA ILE A 351 1.90 2.63 9.97
C ILE A 351 2.63 1.34 10.35
N MET A 352 2.12 0.60 11.34
CA MET A 352 2.70 -0.70 11.71
C MET A 352 2.59 -1.71 10.58
N THR A 353 1.49 -1.73 9.84
CA THR A 353 1.32 -2.62 8.67
C THR A 353 2.30 -2.25 7.55
N CYS A 354 2.48 -0.95 7.26
CA CYS A 354 3.46 -0.49 6.27
C CYS A 354 4.91 -0.73 6.71
N ALA A 355 5.21 -0.61 7.99
CA ALA A 355 6.57 -0.77 8.51
C ALA A 355 7.17 -2.16 8.23
N CYS A 356 6.35 -3.23 8.20
CA CYS A 356 6.83 -4.58 7.95
C CYS A 356 7.34 -4.83 6.51
N ILE A 357 7.04 -3.92 5.58
CA ILE A 357 7.51 -3.99 4.18
C ILE A 357 8.73 -3.10 3.92
N LEU A 358 9.17 -2.32 4.90
CA LEU A 358 10.26 -1.36 4.75
C LEU A 358 11.59 -1.90 5.28
N GLN A 359 12.69 -1.41 4.71
CA GLN A 359 14.05 -1.76 5.16
C GLN A 359 14.42 -1.08 6.49
N HIS A 360 13.92 0.15 6.72
CA HIS A 360 14.13 0.92 7.95
C HIS A 360 12.79 1.17 8.67
N PRO A 361 12.20 0.12 9.26
CA PRO A 361 10.87 0.21 9.86
C PRO A 361 10.82 1.17 11.05
N LEU A 362 11.88 1.22 11.88
CA LEU A 362 11.90 2.04 13.08
C LEU A 362 11.86 3.54 12.76
N GLU A 363 12.70 3.99 11.81
CA GLU A 363 12.75 5.40 11.40
C GLU A 363 11.41 5.83 10.81
N PHE A 364 10.85 5.01 9.92
CA PHE A 364 9.54 5.24 9.34
C PHE A 364 8.43 5.36 10.39
N VAL A 365 8.39 4.41 11.34
CA VAL A 365 7.39 4.42 12.43
C VAL A 365 7.52 5.69 13.27
N CYS A 366 8.73 6.10 13.65
CA CYS A 366 8.95 7.30 14.45
C CYS A 366 8.47 8.57 13.72
N VAL A 367 8.84 8.74 12.45
CA VAL A 367 8.48 9.94 11.67
C VAL A 367 6.96 9.99 11.43
N GLU A 368 6.35 8.88 10.97
CA GLU A 368 4.94 8.86 10.60
C GLU A 368 3.99 8.85 11.80
N LEU A 369 4.38 8.27 12.95
CA LEU A 369 3.57 8.41 14.18
C LEU A 369 3.56 9.86 14.65
N VAL A 370 4.69 10.58 14.63
CA VAL A 370 4.76 12.00 14.97
C VAL A 370 3.90 12.83 14.00
N ALA A 371 3.94 12.53 12.70
CA ALA A 371 3.10 13.14 11.69
C ALA A 371 1.60 12.98 12.02
N GLY A 372 1.18 11.74 12.30
CA GLY A 372 -0.20 11.44 12.65
C GLY A 372 -0.67 12.06 13.96
N PHE A 373 0.16 12.07 14.99
CA PHE A 373 -0.16 12.75 16.26
C PHE A 373 -0.35 14.24 16.06
N THR A 374 0.57 14.87 15.31
CA THR A 374 0.47 16.31 15.00
C THR A 374 -0.81 16.60 14.21
N ALA A 375 -1.18 15.76 13.25
CA ALA A 375 -2.41 15.88 12.50
C ALA A 375 -3.65 15.79 13.41
N ILE A 376 -3.69 14.81 14.33
CA ILE A 376 -4.81 14.62 15.26
C ILE A 376 -4.94 15.79 16.25
N PHE A 377 -3.82 16.29 16.79
CA PHE A 377 -3.84 17.36 17.80
C PHE A 377 -4.11 18.73 17.20
N SER A 378 -3.66 18.99 15.97
CA SER A 378 -3.92 20.26 15.28
C SER A 378 -5.38 20.41 14.85
N LEU A 379 -6.11 19.30 14.67
CA LEU A 379 -7.53 19.28 14.25
C LEU A 379 -8.45 18.95 15.42
N ARG A 380 -8.73 19.92 16.30
CA ARG A 380 -9.73 19.71 17.36
C ARG A 380 -11.14 19.62 16.80
N GLU A 381 -11.55 20.60 16.04
CA GLU A 381 -12.81 20.65 15.28
C GLU A 381 -12.54 21.37 13.96
N LEU A 382 -12.86 20.72 12.85
CA LEU A 382 -12.69 21.33 11.54
C LEU A 382 -13.82 22.34 11.30
N SER A 383 -13.55 23.62 11.56
CA SER A 383 -14.50 24.71 11.38
C SER A 383 -14.13 25.64 10.22
N SER A 384 -12.89 25.62 9.75
CA SER A 384 -12.44 26.47 8.65
C SER A 384 -11.43 25.76 7.74
N ARG A 385 -11.40 26.16 6.47
CA ARG A 385 -10.44 25.62 5.48
C ARG A 385 -8.99 25.90 5.86
N SER A 386 -8.73 27.03 6.52
CA SER A 386 -7.39 27.42 6.96
C SER A 386 -6.79 26.49 7.99
N GLN A 387 -7.60 25.76 8.78
CA GLN A 387 -7.10 24.77 9.73
C GLN A 387 -6.38 23.62 9.05
N LEU A 388 -6.89 23.12 7.91
CA LEU A 388 -6.20 22.07 7.14
C LEU A 388 -4.87 22.55 6.58
N PHE A 389 -4.80 23.82 6.16
CA PHE A 389 -3.53 24.42 5.71
C PHE A 389 -2.50 24.42 6.85
N TRP A 390 -2.85 24.94 8.01
CA TRP A 390 -1.94 24.98 9.16
C TRP A 390 -1.60 23.57 9.67
N THR A 391 -2.55 22.62 9.60
CA THR A 391 -2.29 21.21 9.93
C THR A 391 -1.22 20.63 9.00
N ALA A 392 -1.33 20.84 7.69
CA ALA A 392 -0.35 20.36 6.73
C ALA A 392 1.05 20.96 7.00
N VAL A 393 1.13 22.26 7.27
CA VAL A 393 2.40 22.92 7.63
C VAL A 393 2.99 22.34 8.92
N LEU A 394 2.18 22.19 9.98
CA LEU A 394 2.64 21.65 11.26
C LEU A 394 3.09 20.19 11.14
N VAL A 395 2.37 19.37 10.38
CA VAL A 395 2.74 17.97 10.11
C VAL A 395 4.08 17.91 9.38
N THR A 396 4.26 18.70 8.33
CA THR A 396 5.52 18.73 7.57
C THR A 396 6.71 19.14 8.45
N LEU A 397 6.54 20.17 9.28
CA LEU A 397 7.56 20.61 10.22
C LEU A 397 7.88 19.54 11.27
N ALA A 398 6.86 18.91 11.84
CA ALA A 398 7.03 17.87 12.86
C ALA A 398 7.74 16.63 12.28
N SER A 399 7.36 16.21 11.07
CA SER A 399 8.03 15.10 10.35
C SER A 399 9.47 15.43 10.04
N GLY A 400 9.75 16.65 9.56
CA GLY A 400 11.11 17.12 9.28
C GLY A 400 11.98 17.16 10.54
N LEU A 401 11.47 17.68 11.66
CA LEU A 401 12.17 17.69 12.94
C LEU A 401 12.41 16.28 13.50
N SER A 402 11.43 15.39 13.34
CA SER A 402 11.56 13.98 13.75
C SER A 402 12.67 13.29 12.93
N ASN A 403 12.67 13.47 11.60
CA ASN A 403 13.69 12.91 10.74
C ASN A 403 15.08 13.48 11.08
N LEU A 404 15.20 14.78 11.29
CA LEU A 404 16.44 15.44 11.70
C LEU A 404 17.00 14.85 13.00
N SER A 405 16.16 14.67 13.99
CA SER A 405 16.55 14.07 15.27
C SER A 405 17.12 12.66 15.07
N LEU A 406 16.47 11.83 14.23
CA LEU A 406 16.94 10.47 13.94
C LEU A 406 18.25 10.48 13.14
N GLU A 407 18.42 11.39 12.18
CA GLU A 407 19.70 11.55 11.45
C GLU A 407 20.84 11.95 12.39
N TRP A 408 20.63 12.90 13.31
CA TRP A 408 21.65 13.27 14.29
C TRP A 408 21.99 12.14 15.26
N MET A 409 21.00 11.37 15.68
CA MET A 409 21.24 10.20 16.52
C MET A 409 22.07 9.11 15.83
N ARG A 410 21.90 8.97 14.49
CA ARG A 410 22.62 7.98 13.68
C ARG A 410 24.02 8.44 13.29
N ASN A 411 24.15 9.65 12.79
CA ASN A 411 25.37 10.14 12.16
C ASN A 411 26.32 10.83 13.14
N ASN A 412 25.83 11.29 14.30
CA ASN A 412 26.55 12.11 15.28
C ASN A 412 27.30 13.30 14.63
N ASP A 413 26.73 13.86 13.53
CA ASP A 413 27.28 14.98 12.77
C ASP A 413 26.15 15.96 12.41
N LEU A 414 26.35 17.24 12.73
CA LEU A 414 25.37 18.31 12.48
C LEU A 414 25.23 18.70 11.01
N LEU A 415 26.26 18.45 10.21
CA LEU A 415 26.33 18.90 8.82
C LEU A 415 26.00 17.80 7.80
N ASN A 416 26.07 16.54 8.21
CA ASN A 416 25.78 15.40 7.33
C ASN A 416 24.29 15.11 7.28
N ILE A 417 23.53 15.96 6.57
CA ILE A 417 22.08 15.89 6.44
C ILE A 417 21.70 15.45 5.02
N SER A 418 20.80 14.46 4.92
CA SER A 418 20.28 13.95 3.64
C SER A 418 19.18 14.86 3.07
N LEU A 419 19.54 15.92 2.35
CA LEU A 419 18.60 16.87 1.75
C LEU A 419 17.49 16.21 0.89
N SER A 420 17.77 15.05 0.31
CA SER A 420 16.79 14.32 -0.52
C SER A 420 15.57 13.87 0.27
N GLU A 421 15.71 13.48 1.53
CA GLU A 421 14.59 13.03 2.38
C GLU A 421 13.65 14.18 2.72
N TYR A 422 14.21 15.38 2.98
CA TYR A 422 13.41 16.59 3.23
C TYR A 422 12.60 17.03 2.02
N ASN A 423 13.13 16.85 0.80
CA ASN A 423 12.36 17.10 -0.42
C ASN A 423 11.12 16.19 -0.49
N TYR A 424 11.23 14.92 -0.11
CA TYR A 424 10.09 14.00 -0.06
C TYR A 424 9.07 14.41 1.00
N LEU A 425 9.52 14.83 2.18
CA LEU A 425 8.64 15.33 3.24
C LEU A 425 7.93 16.63 2.85
N ILE A 426 8.58 17.52 2.10
CA ILE A 426 7.96 18.75 1.56
C ILE A 426 6.88 18.38 0.53
N ILE A 427 7.15 17.45 -0.38
CA ILE A 427 6.16 16.95 -1.35
C ILE A 427 4.97 16.33 -0.62
N ASN A 428 5.20 15.52 0.43
CA ASN A 428 4.17 14.98 1.31
C ASN A 428 3.30 16.10 1.88
N GLY A 429 3.92 17.16 2.43
CA GLY A 429 3.22 18.33 2.95
C GLY A 429 2.34 19.02 1.89
N VAL A 430 2.83 19.15 0.66
CA VAL A 430 2.03 19.68 -0.46
C VAL A 430 0.84 18.75 -0.77
N LEU A 431 1.06 17.44 -0.79
CA LEU A 431 -0.02 16.48 -1.02
C LEU A 431 -1.08 16.49 0.10
N LEU A 432 -0.70 16.84 1.34
CA LEU A 432 -1.67 16.99 2.43
C LEU A 432 -2.73 18.06 2.15
N PHE A 433 -2.47 19.07 1.32
CA PHE A 433 -3.50 20.04 0.90
C PHE A 433 -4.61 19.37 0.06
N CYS A 434 -4.32 18.28 -0.63
CA CYS A 434 -5.32 17.50 -1.35
C CYS A 434 -6.33 16.82 -0.40
N SER A 435 -6.08 16.82 0.93
CA SER A 435 -7.05 16.30 1.91
C SER A 435 -8.38 17.04 1.84
N TYR A 436 -8.38 18.35 1.53
CA TYR A 436 -9.62 19.13 1.47
C TYR A 436 -10.58 18.67 0.37
N PRO A 437 -10.20 18.58 -0.92
CA PRO A 437 -11.08 18.05 -1.96
C PRO A 437 -11.42 16.57 -1.74
N LEU A 438 -10.51 15.78 -1.16
CA LEU A 438 -10.76 14.37 -0.86
C LEU A 438 -11.79 14.18 0.26
N LEU A 439 -11.91 15.10 1.22
CA LEU A 439 -12.99 15.08 2.21
C LEU A 439 -14.36 15.07 1.54
N TYR A 440 -14.58 15.88 0.50
CA TYR A 440 -15.83 15.89 -0.26
C TYR A 440 -16.10 14.53 -0.93
N VAL A 441 -15.07 13.89 -1.49
CA VAL A 441 -15.19 12.56 -2.09
C VAL A 441 -15.61 11.53 -1.04
N ILE A 442 -15.00 11.56 0.15
CA ILE A 442 -15.33 10.66 1.27
C ILE A 442 -16.76 10.91 1.75
N GLU A 443 -17.16 12.17 1.92
CA GLU A 443 -18.54 12.53 2.30
C GLU A 443 -19.55 11.93 1.33
N LYS A 444 -19.33 12.10 0.03
CA LYS A 444 -20.24 11.62 -1.01
C LYS A 444 -20.27 10.10 -1.10
N THR A 445 -19.09 9.44 -0.97
CA THR A 445 -18.96 7.99 -1.13
C THR A 445 -19.55 7.23 0.05
N PHE A 446 -19.26 7.69 1.29
CA PHE A 446 -19.68 7.00 2.50
C PHE A 446 -20.93 7.62 3.16
N GLY A 447 -21.40 8.75 2.67
CA GLY A 447 -22.60 9.43 3.18
C GLY A 447 -22.38 10.07 4.56
N PHE A 448 -21.16 10.47 4.89
CA PHE A 448 -20.86 11.29 6.07
C PHE A 448 -21.13 12.77 5.80
N THR A 449 -21.15 13.56 6.86
CA THR A 449 -21.30 15.01 6.76
C THR A 449 -20.28 15.66 7.70
N SER A 450 -19.38 16.46 7.17
CA SER A 450 -18.38 17.19 7.97
C SER A 450 -18.96 18.46 8.59
N ASN A 451 -18.27 18.98 9.58
CA ASN A 451 -18.64 20.28 10.16
C ASN A 451 -18.56 21.43 9.14
N ILE A 452 -17.63 21.33 8.14
CA ILE A 452 -17.55 22.33 7.07
C ILE A 452 -18.84 22.34 6.24
N THR A 453 -19.32 21.19 5.83
CA THR A 453 -20.60 21.06 5.10
C THR A 453 -21.76 21.58 5.93
N LEU A 454 -21.80 21.33 7.24
CA LEU A 454 -22.82 21.90 8.13
C LEU A 454 -22.74 23.42 8.23
N ILE A 455 -21.53 23.99 8.31
CA ILE A 455 -21.32 25.45 8.31
C ILE A 455 -21.76 26.05 6.97
N GLU A 456 -21.40 25.44 5.85
CA GLU A 456 -21.84 25.87 4.52
C GLU A 456 -23.36 25.79 4.34
N LEU A 457 -24.02 24.79 4.92
CA LEU A 457 -25.48 24.69 4.95
C LEU A 457 -26.13 25.72 5.86
N SER A 458 -25.43 26.19 6.90
CA SER A 458 -25.93 27.22 7.82
C SER A 458 -25.80 28.64 7.27
N ASP A 459 -25.24 28.82 6.08
CA ASP A 459 -25.19 30.12 5.42
C ASP A 459 -26.60 30.54 4.99
N MET A 460 -27.07 31.66 5.56
CA MET A 460 -28.42 32.19 5.28
C MET A 460 -28.63 32.63 3.83
N ASN A 461 -27.54 32.84 3.09
CA ASN A 461 -27.60 33.14 1.64
C ASN A 461 -27.81 31.88 0.77
N LYS A 462 -27.78 30.69 1.34
CA LYS A 462 -28.13 29.46 0.61
C LYS A 462 -29.54 29.56 0.04
N THR A 463 -29.69 29.12 -1.20
CA THR A 463 -30.92 29.25 -1.99
C THR A 463 -32.19 28.87 -1.23
N LEU A 464 -32.15 27.76 -0.47
CA LEU A 464 -33.32 27.26 0.26
C LEU A 464 -33.64 28.12 1.49
N LEU A 465 -32.64 28.49 2.29
CA LEU A 465 -32.83 29.35 3.48
C LEU A 465 -33.24 30.76 3.07
N ARG A 466 -32.65 31.33 2.02
CA ARG A 466 -33.04 32.59 1.46
C ARG A 466 -34.52 32.56 0.98
N LYS A 467 -34.90 31.51 0.28
CA LYS A 467 -36.30 31.34 -0.14
C LYS A 467 -37.25 31.25 1.06
N MET A 468 -36.81 30.55 2.13
CA MET A 468 -37.59 30.46 3.38
C MET A 468 -37.76 31.81 4.03
N SER A 469 -36.74 32.65 4.06
CA SER A 469 -36.82 34.00 4.61
C SER A 469 -37.77 34.95 3.83
N GLU A 470 -37.93 34.70 2.50
CA GLU A 470 -38.81 35.47 1.65
C GLU A 470 -40.28 34.98 1.72
N VAL A 471 -40.50 33.64 1.76
CA VAL A 471 -41.84 33.02 1.66
C VAL A 471 -42.48 32.80 3.04
N ALA A 472 -41.70 32.47 4.06
CA ALA A 472 -42.18 32.19 5.41
C ALA A 472 -41.24 32.84 6.46
N PRO A 473 -41.24 34.20 6.54
CA PRO A 473 -40.29 34.94 7.39
C PRO A 473 -40.45 34.62 8.87
N GLY A 474 -41.67 34.40 9.35
CA GLY A 474 -41.92 33.98 10.73
C GLY A 474 -41.30 32.64 11.08
N THR A 475 -41.45 31.62 10.21
CA THR A 475 -40.83 30.32 10.36
C THR A 475 -39.30 30.43 10.30
N PHE A 476 -38.76 31.29 9.42
CA PHE A 476 -37.30 31.52 9.34
C PHE A 476 -36.73 32.08 10.64
N GLN A 477 -37.40 33.09 11.22
CA GLN A 477 -36.99 33.67 12.52
C GLN A 477 -37.10 32.65 13.67
N HIS A 478 -38.18 31.87 13.70
CA HIS A 478 -38.35 30.77 14.65
C HIS A 478 -37.18 29.76 14.55
N SER A 479 -36.86 29.28 13.34
CA SER A 479 -35.78 28.35 13.12
C SER A 479 -34.40 28.84 13.58
N ILE A 480 -34.13 30.18 13.43
CA ILE A 480 -32.90 30.80 13.95
C ILE A 480 -32.88 30.78 15.47
N GLN A 481 -33.99 31.13 16.11
CA GLN A 481 -34.08 31.17 17.58
C GLN A 481 -33.96 29.76 18.19
N VAL A 482 -34.69 28.79 17.64
CA VAL A 482 -34.58 27.39 18.02
C VAL A 482 -33.13 26.89 17.82
N GLY A 483 -32.50 27.23 16.69
CA GLY A 483 -31.10 26.87 16.42
C GLY A 483 -30.11 27.44 17.44
N ASN A 484 -30.33 28.68 17.91
CA ASN A 484 -29.50 29.29 18.94
C ASN A 484 -29.70 28.61 20.30
N LEU A 485 -30.96 28.38 20.73
CA LEU A 485 -31.27 27.68 21.98
C LEU A 485 -30.72 26.27 21.99
N ALA A 486 -30.96 25.51 20.92
CA ALA A 486 -30.53 24.14 20.79
C ALA A 486 -29.00 23.98 20.76
N ALA A 487 -28.28 24.89 20.07
CA ALA A 487 -26.82 24.90 20.05
C ALA A 487 -26.21 25.17 21.46
N GLU A 488 -26.81 26.05 22.26
CA GLU A 488 -26.36 26.29 23.64
C GLU A 488 -26.56 25.05 24.53
N ILE A 489 -27.70 24.36 24.39
CA ILE A 489 -27.94 23.10 25.10
C ILE A 489 -26.88 22.08 24.67
N ALA A 490 -26.66 21.91 23.35
CA ALA A 490 -25.70 20.95 22.81
C ALA A 490 -24.27 21.21 23.34
N ASN A 491 -23.82 22.46 23.38
CA ASN A 491 -22.55 22.87 23.98
C ASN A 491 -22.44 22.46 25.46
N LYS A 492 -23.50 22.65 26.23
CA LYS A 492 -23.51 22.34 27.66
C LYS A 492 -23.43 20.85 27.98
N ILE A 493 -24.06 20.01 27.15
CA ILE A 493 -24.11 18.57 27.36
C ILE A 493 -23.08 17.78 26.53
N GLY A 494 -22.26 18.49 25.74
CA GLY A 494 -21.22 17.87 24.90
C GLY A 494 -21.75 17.17 23.65
N ALA A 495 -22.92 17.60 23.13
CA ALA A 495 -23.44 17.19 21.84
C ALA A 495 -22.90 18.08 20.70
N LYS A 496 -23.15 17.69 19.44
CA LYS A 496 -22.64 18.39 18.24
C LYS A 496 -23.45 19.66 17.97
N SER A 497 -23.02 20.80 18.54
CA SER A 497 -23.74 22.08 18.48
C SER A 497 -23.97 22.58 17.04
N GLN A 498 -22.98 22.46 16.16
CA GLN A 498 -23.14 22.87 14.76
C GLN A 498 -24.18 22.02 14.02
N LEU A 499 -24.24 20.73 14.31
CA LEU A 499 -25.22 19.81 13.71
C LEU A 499 -26.64 20.19 14.15
N VAL A 500 -26.84 20.44 15.46
CA VAL A 500 -28.15 20.82 15.99
C VAL A 500 -28.59 22.16 15.42
N ARG A 501 -27.69 23.15 15.37
CA ARG A 501 -27.95 24.48 14.78
C ARG A 501 -28.37 24.35 13.32
N THR A 502 -27.63 23.58 12.52
CA THR A 502 -27.95 23.36 11.11
C THR A 502 -29.28 22.62 10.96
N GLY A 503 -29.51 21.54 11.75
CA GLY A 503 -30.79 20.83 11.76
C GLY A 503 -31.97 21.73 12.08
N ALA A 504 -31.82 22.62 13.05
CA ALA A 504 -32.85 23.62 13.42
C ALA A 504 -33.17 24.59 12.28
N LEU A 505 -32.19 25.01 11.49
CA LEU A 505 -32.45 25.92 10.35
C LEU A 505 -33.34 25.26 9.26
N TYR A 506 -33.34 23.93 9.17
CA TYR A 506 -34.04 23.21 8.12
C TYR A 506 -35.25 22.39 8.60
N HIS A 507 -35.48 22.23 9.92
CA HIS A 507 -36.49 21.32 10.44
C HIS A 507 -37.90 21.62 9.91
N ASP A 508 -38.20 22.90 9.70
CA ASP A 508 -39.51 23.46 9.36
C ASP A 508 -39.63 23.97 7.92
N ILE A 509 -38.70 23.61 7.02
CA ILE A 509 -38.71 24.11 5.61
C ILE A 509 -40.00 23.77 4.86
N GLY A 510 -40.72 22.73 5.28
CA GLY A 510 -41.96 22.35 4.65
C GLY A 510 -43.10 23.36 4.84
N LYS A 511 -43.04 24.19 5.89
CA LYS A 511 -44.02 25.26 6.13
C LYS A 511 -44.05 26.29 5.00
N MET A 512 -42.95 26.38 4.18
CA MET A 512 -42.97 27.25 2.97
C MET A 512 -44.01 26.88 1.93
N MET A 513 -44.58 25.68 1.94
CA MET A 513 -45.58 25.26 0.97
C MET A 513 -46.94 25.91 1.24
N ASN A 514 -47.26 26.09 2.53
CA ASN A 514 -48.53 26.67 2.97
C ASN A 514 -48.31 27.59 4.18
N PRO A 515 -47.58 28.72 4.06
CA PRO A 515 -47.11 29.51 5.21
C PRO A 515 -48.24 30.09 6.08
N ILE A 516 -49.36 30.47 5.45
CA ILE A 516 -50.50 31.14 6.14
C ILE A 516 -51.20 30.23 7.19
N TYR A 517 -51.01 28.94 7.14
CA TYR A 517 -51.58 27.99 8.09
C TYR A 517 -50.77 27.93 9.42
N PHE A 518 -49.58 28.50 9.43
CA PHE A 518 -48.72 28.51 10.62
C PHE A 518 -48.77 29.90 11.30
N THR A 519 -49.07 29.87 12.57
CA THR A 519 -49.35 31.08 13.37
C THR A 519 -48.27 32.14 13.28
N GLU A 520 -47.00 31.74 13.22
CA GLU A 520 -45.86 32.64 13.11
C GLU A 520 -45.81 33.44 11.79
N ASN A 521 -46.53 33.00 10.72
CA ASN A 521 -46.62 33.68 9.44
C ASN A 521 -47.96 34.31 9.19
N GLN A 522 -48.95 34.24 10.11
CA GLN A 522 -50.27 34.80 9.94
C GLN A 522 -50.28 36.33 10.11
N SER A 523 -51.07 37.02 9.30
CA SER A 523 -51.31 38.46 9.35
C SER A 523 -52.80 38.75 9.48
N GLY A 524 -53.37 38.40 10.63
CA GLY A 524 -54.76 38.81 11.00
C GLY A 524 -55.92 37.91 10.55
N ILE A 525 -55.72 36.96 9.61
CA ILE A 525 -56.75 35.99 9.19
C ILE A 525 -56.25 34.60 9.52
N ASN A 526 -57.02 33.80 10.30
CA ASN A 526 -56.72 32.43 10.58
C ASN A 526 -57.44 31.47 9.61
N PRO A 527 -56.72 30.84 8.63
CA PRO A 527 -57.36 29.97 7.65
C PRO A 527 -58.03 28.72 8.25
N HIS A 528 -57.59 28.29 9.45
CA HIS A 528 -58.15 27.12 10.15
C HIS A 528 -59.62 27.33 10.61
N GLU A 529 -60.09 28.57 10.68
CA GLU A 529 -61.49 28.85 11.03
C GLU A 529 -62.48 28.34 9.96
N LYS A 530 -62.00 28.17 8.73
CA LYS A 530 -62.78 27.66 7.60
C LYS A 530 -62.63 26.14 7.35
N LEU A 531 -61.75 25.49 8.10
CA LEU A 531 -61.45 24.07 7.95
C LEU A 531 -61.98 23.27 9.15
N GLY A 532 -62.29 22.00 8.92
CA GLY A 532 -62.52 21.07 9.98
C GLY A 532 -61.27 20.76 10.82
N ALA A 533 -61.44 20.28 12.05
CA ALA A 533 -60.29 19.96 12.92
C ALA A 533 -59.35 18.91 12.34
N ILE A 534 -59.90 17.91 11.64
CA ILE A 534 -59.09 16.89 10.93
C ILE A 534 -58.25 17.51 9.81
N ASP A 535 -58.93 18.28 8.93
CA ASP A 535 -58.23 18.89 7.79
C ASP A 535 -57.15 19.87 8.26
N SER A 536 -57.43 20.61 9.34
CA SER A 536 -56.43 21.49 9.97
C SER A 536 -55.27 20.72 10.54
N ALA A 537 -55.49 19.60 11.23
CA ALA A 537 -54.43 18.73 11.74
C ALA A 537 -53.58 18.17 10.61
N GLN A 538 -54.20 17.67 9.54
CA GLN A 538 -53.49 17.10 8.39
C GLN A 538 -52.69 18.18 7.65
N MET A 539 -53.21 19.40 7.53
CA MET A 539 -52.50 20.54 6.95
C MET A 539 -51.22 20.87 7.75
N ILE A 540 -51.30 20.86 9.10
CA ILE A 540 -50.15 21.08 9.96
C ILE A 540 -49.16 19.91 9.84
N ILE A 541 -49.62 18.63 9.92
CA ILE A 541 -48.75 17.45 9.81
C ILE A 541 -48.02 17.40 8.49
N SER A 542 -48.65 17.86 7.39
CA SER A 542 -48.10 17.80 6.04
C SER A 542 -46.76 18.53 5.88
N HIS A 543 -46.41 19.51 6.76
CA HIS A 543 -45.12 20.21 6.64
C HIS A 543 -43.93 19.26 6.77
N VAL A 544 -44.02 18.16 7.53
CA VAL A 544 -42.97 17.19 7.67
C VAL A 544 -42.72 16.47 6.33
N THR A 545 -43.78 16.01 5.67
CA THR A 545 -43.67 15.32 4.38
C THR A 545 -43.26 16.25 3.25
N GLU A 546 -43.78 17.47 3.21
CA GLU A 546 -43.36 18.49 2.25
C GLU A 546 -41.92 18.95 2.51
N GLY A 547 -41.52 19.03 3.76
CA GLY A 547 -40.13 19.32 4.17
C GLY A 547 -39.15 18.29 3.62
N ILE A 548 -39.48 17.00 3.69
CA ILE A 548 -38.66 15.94 3.10
C ILE A 548 -38.57 16.05 1.58
N LYS A 549 -39.70 16.31 0.88
CA LYS A 549 -39.66 16.53 -0.56
C LYS A 549 -38.76 17.70 -0.95
N LEU A 550 -38.81 18.80 -0.23
CA LEU A 550 -37.91 19.93 -0.43
C LEU A 550 -36.44 19.57 -0.13
N ALA A 551 -36.17 18.86 0.96
CA ALA A 551 -34.85 18.42 1.32
C ALA A 551 -34.24 17.48 0.25
N GLU A 552 -35.03 16.62 -0.36
CA GLU A 552 -34.62 15.79 -1.49
C GLU A 552 -34.33 16.60 -2.75
N LYS A 553 -35.24 17.52 -3.10
CA LYS A 553 -35.06 18.41 -4.25
C LYS A 553 -33.79 19.25 -4.17
N TYR A 554 -33.40 19.68 -2.98
CA TYR A 554 -32.19 20.48 -2.75
C TYR A 554 -30.98 19.65 -2.31
N ASN A 555 -31.05 18.30 -2.37
CA ASN A 555 -29.99 17.36 -2.04
C ASN A 555 -29.39 17.57 -0.64
N LEU A 556 -30.23 17.84 0.36
CA LEU A 556 -29.76 17.97 1.75
C LEU A 556 -29.23 16.61 2.27
N PRO A 557 -28.19 16.60 3.09
CA PRO A 557 -27.67 15.39 3.71
C PRO A 557 -28.75 14.66 4.55
N ASN A 558 -28.68 13.32 4.59
CA ASN A 558 -29.65 12.52 5.34
C ASN A 558 -29.74 12.91 6.82
N ILE A 559 -28.60 13.26 7.43
CA ILE A 559 -28.56 13.68 8.83
C ILE A 559 -29.40 14.94 9.07
N ILE A 560 -29.58 15.83 8.07
CA ILE A 560 -30.45 17.01 8.16
C ILE A 560 -31.92 16.61 7.91
N LYS A 561 -32.18 15.69 6.97
CA LYS A 561 -33.54 15.15 6.73
C LYS A 561 -34.12 14.47 7.99
N GLU A 562 -33.26 13.81 8.76
CA GLU A 562 -33.66 13.20 10.04
C GLU A 562 -34.22 14.21 11.04
N PHE A 563 -33.70 15.44 11.08
CA PHE A 563 -34.26 16.52 11.94
C PHE A 563 -35.67 16.91 11.48
N ILE A 564 -35.93 16.95 10.18
CA ILE A 564 -37.26 17.23 9.63
C ILE A 564 -38.28 16.17 10.04
N THR A 565 -37.88 14.89 10.06
CA THR A 565 -38.79 13.78 10.41
C THR A 565 -38.99 13.62 11.92
N THR A 566 -37.99 13.96 12.75
CA THR A 566 -37.98 13.60 14.18
C THR A 566 -38.37 14.72 15.12
N HIS A 567 -38.42 16.00 14.66
CA HIS A 567 -38.63 17.14 15.60
C HIS A 567 -39.98 17.14 16.32
N HIS A 568 -41.02 16.52 15.73
CA HIS A 568 -42.30 16.25 16.38
C HIS A 568 -42.47 14.79 16.80
N GLY A 569 -41.59 13.89 16.36
CA GLY A 569 -41.70 12.46 16.66
C GLY A 569 -43.05 11.88 16.24
N GLN A 570 -43.63 11.07 17.13
CA GLN A 570 -44.99 10.56 17.03
C GLN A 570 -45.96 11.36 17.91
N GLY A 571 -45.70 12.64 18.08
CA GLY A 571 -46.55 13.56 18.81
C GLY A 571 -47.90 13.79 18.12
N LYS A 572 -48.88 14.30 18.88
CA LYS A 572 -50.20 14.68 18.36
C LYS A 572 -50.33 16.19 18.18
N THR A 573 -51.12 16.60 17.18
CA THR A 573 -51.59 17.98 17.03
C THR A 573 -52.65 18.26 18.11
N LYS A 574 -52.20 18.43 19.36
CA LYS A 574 -53.05 18.42 20.59
C LYS A 574 -54.19 19.43 20.50
N TYR A 575 -53.99 20.62 19.93
CA TYR A 575 -55.04 21.64 19.81
C TYR A 575 -56.24 21.10 18.98
N PHE A 576 -55.99 20.61 17.77
CA PHE A 576 -57.04 20.11 16.90
C PHE A 576 -57.62 18.78 17.37
N PHE A 577 -56.83 17.92 17.99
CA PHE A 577 -57.32 16.70 18.62
C PHE A 577 -58.30 16.99 19.75
N VAL A 578 -57.98 17.93 20.67
CA VAL A 578 -58.86 18.30 21.77
C VAL A 578 -60.13 19.01 21.24
N GLN A 579 -59.98 19.87 20.24
CA GLN A 579 -61.10 20.56 19.59
C GLN A 579 -62.08 19.55 18.97
N TYR A 580 -61.56 18.56 18.24
CA TYR A 580 -62.39 17.52 17.65
C TYR A 580 -63.08 16.64 18.69
N LYS A 581 -62.36 16.21 19.71
CA LYS A 581 -62.89 15.39 20.81
C LYS A 581 -63.98 16.11 21.61
N ASN A 582 -63.86 17.39 21.81
CA ASN A 582 -64.89 18.18 22.50
C ASN A 582 -66.15 18.41 21.62
N ALA A 583 -65.98 18.44 20.30
CA ALA A 583 -67.13 18.54 19.38
C ALA A 583 -67.83 17.18 19.14
N HIS A 584 -67.11 16.06 19.32
CA HIS A 584 -67.59 14.72 19.06
C HIS A 584 -67.25 13.79 20.25
N PRO A 585 -67.86 13.97 21.42
CA PRO A 585 -67.49 13.28 22.67
C PRO A 585 -67.73 11.78 22.66
N ASN A 586 -68.65 11.29 21.80
CA ASN A 586 -69.08 9.91 21.73
C ASN A 586 -68.50 9.12 20.53
N ASP A 587 -67.76 9.81 19.64
CA ASP A 587 -67.23 9.16 18.45
C ASP A 587 -65.92 8.41 18.78
N ASP A 588 -65.76 7.24 18.15
CA ASP A 588 -64.50 6.54 18.15
C ASP A 588 -63.52 7.27 17.19
N ILE A 589 -62.45 7.84 17.74
CA ILE A 589 -61.54 8.73 17.03
C ILE A 589 -60.34 7.95 16.58
N ASP A 590 -60.08 7.96 15.25
CA ASP A 590 -58.80 7.51 14.77
C ASP A 590 -57.69 8.54 15.12
N GLU A 591 -56.97 8.24 16.20
CA GLU A 591 -55.88 9.11 16.71
C GLU A 591 -54.75 9.29 15.72
N LEU A 592 -54.61 8.39 14.73
CA LEU A 592 -53.55 8.48 13.67
C LEU A 592 -53.75 9.71 12.79
N LEU A 593 -55.01 10.16 12.62
CA LEU A 593 -55.31 11.40 11.86
C LEU A 593 -54.71 12.67 12.49
N PHE A 594 -54.39 12.62 13.77
CA PHE A 594 -53.84 13.75 14.50
C PHE A 594 -52.38 13.52 14.91
N THR A 595 -51.76 12.39 14.51
CA THR A 595 -50.42 11.97 14.92
C THR A 595 -49.40 12.21 13.83
N TYR A 596 -48.28 12.80 14.18
CA TYR A 596 -47.13 12.97 13.25
C TYR A 596 -46.53 11.61 12.88
N PRO A 597 -46.02 11.45 11.64
CA PRO A 597 -45.55 10.16 11.13
C PRO A 597 -44.29 9.62 11.83
N GLY A 598 -43.59 10.46 12.57
CA GLY A 598 -42.34 10.11 13.27
C GLY A 598 -41.17 9.83 12.33
N PRO A 599 -40.13 9.20 12.77
CA PRO A 599 -39.92 8.52 14.08
C PRO A 599 -39.66 9.50 15.25
N ASN A 600 -39.62 8.93 16.46
CA ASN A 600 -39.15 9.69 17.63
C ASN A 600 -37.64 9.96 17.53
N PRO A 601 -37.13 11.01 18.24
CA PRO A 601 -35.70 11.28 18.31
C PRO A 601 -34.88 10.06 18.75
N PHE A 602 -33.86 9.70 17.98
CA PHE A 602 -32.95 8.59 18.27
C PHE A 602 -31.48 9.03 18.46
N THR A 603 -31.23 10.33 18.36
CA THR A 603 -29.94 10.94 18.71
C THR A 603 -30.13 12.03 19.78
N LYS A 604 -29.04 12.37 20.51
CA LYS A 604 -29.07 13.48 21.48
C LYS A 604 -29.43 14.80 20.79
N GLU A 605 -28.88 15.02 19.62
CA GLU A 605 -29.07 16.23 18.84
C GLU A 605 -30.54 16.43 18.44
N GLN A 606 -31.22 15.38 18.03
CA GLN A 606 -32.63 15.40 17.65
C GLN A 606 -33.53 15.63 18.89
N ALA A 607 -33.20 15.00 20.02
CA ALA A 607 -33.93 15.23 21.29
C ALA A 607 -33.77 16.67 21.77
N ILE A 608 -32.56 17.27 21.64
CA ILE A 608 -32.31 18.67 21.95
C ILE A 608 -33.17 19.58 21.09
N LEU A 609 -33.23 19.30 19.77
CA LEU A 609 -34.07 20.11 18.88
C LEU A 609 -35.54 20.04 19.29
N MET A 610 -36.09 18.87 19.52
CA MET A 610 -37.50 18.71 19.96
C MET A 610 -37.80 19.49 21.24
N MET A 611 -36.91 19.45 22.23
CA MET A 611 -37.09 20.26 23.48
C MET A 611 -37.05 21.75 23.19
N ALA A 612 -36.06 22.21 22.40
CA ALA A 612 -35.88 23.65 22.11
C ALA A 612 -37.02 24.21 21.25
N ASP A 613 -37.46 23.46 20.25
CA ASP A 613 -38.57 23.84 19.37
C ASP A 613 -39.88 24.00 20.14
N THR A 614 -40.26 22.97 20.88
CA THR A 614 -41.50 23.00 21.68
C THR A 614 -41.49 24.15 22.70
N VAL A 615 -40.38 24.39 23.36
CA VAL A 615 -40.25 25.46 24.37
C VAL A 615 -40.26 26.85 23.71
N GLU A 616 -39.55 27.03 22.59
CA GLU A 616 -39.55 28.32 21.87
C GLU A 616 -40.95 28.69 21.37
N ALA A 617 -41.63 27.75 20.71
CA ALA A 617 -42.97 27.95 20.18
C ALA A 617 -43.97 28.33 21.30
N ALA A 618 -43.97 27.58 22.40
CA ALA A 618 -44.88 27.82 23.51
C ALA A 618 -44.53 29.11 24.30
N SER A 619 -43.25 29.50 24.35
CA SER A 619 -42.83 30.69 25.08
C SER A 619 -43.43 31.98 24.53
N ARG A 620 -43.76 32.04 23.24
CA ARG A 620 -44.39 33.18 22.57
C ARG A 620 -45.79 33.48 23.08
N SER A 621 -46.46 32.50 23.65
CA SER A 621 -47.84 32.61 24.17
C SER A 621 -47.90 32.91 25.67
N LEU A 622 -46.77 33.15 26.34
CA LEU A 622 -46.76 33.49 27.77
C LEU A 622 -47.37 34.85 28.01
N PRO A 623 -48.22 34.97 29.03
CA PRO A 623 -48.84 36.27 29.40
C PRO A 623 -47.83 37.24 30.02
N ASP A 624 -46.80 36.73 30.70
CA ASP A 624 -45.67 37.46 31.24
C ASP A 624 -44.37 36.60 31.16
N TYR A 625 -43.23 37.28 31.21
CA TYR A 625 -41.93 36.64 31.05
C TYR A 625 -41.13 36.65 32.36
N THR A 626 -41.83 36.39 33.50
CA THR A 626 -41.15 36.25 34.78
C THR A 626 -40.36 34.94 34.87
N GLU A 627 -39.32 34.91 35.71
CA GLU A 627 -38.57 33.69 35.91
C GLU A 627 -39.44 32.50 36.33
N LYS A 628 -40.48 32.76 37.10
CA LYS A 628 -41.42 31.75 37.58
C LYS A 628 -42.22 31.13 36.42
N THR A 629 -42.83 31.99 35.60
CA THR A 629 -43.68 31.52 34.47
C THR A 629 -42.84 30.80 33.40
N ILE A 630 -41.62 31.30 33.10
CA ILE A 630 -40.70 30.62 32.18
C ILE A 630 -40.29 29.26 32.76
N ARG A 631 -39.94 29.18 34.04
CA ARG A 631 -39.56 27.92 34.70
C ARG A 631 -40.68 26.88 34.68
N GLU A 632 -41.89 27.30 35.01
CA GLU A 632 -43.07 26.44 35.01
C GLU A 632 -43.37 25.93 33.61
N LEU A 633 -43.31 26.79 32.58
CA LEU A 633 -43.49 26.38 31.19
C LEU A 633 -42.47 25.36 30.75
N VAL A 634 -41.17 25.62 30.93
CA VAL A 634 -40.08 24.73 30.49
C VAL A 634 -40.19 23.39 31.19
N ASN A 635 -40.43 23.35 32.50
CA ASN A 635 -40.59 22.10 33.23
C ASN A 635 -41.80 21.32 32.75
N LYS A 636 -42.96 21.97 32.64
CA LYS A 636 -44.20 21.35 32.18
C LYS A 636 -44.07 20.66 30.81
N LEU A 637 -43.48 21.36 29.86
CA LEU A 637 -43.36 20.85 28.49
C LEU A 637 -42.35 19.69 28.37
N ILE A 638 -41.16 19.85 28.96
CA ILE A 638 -40.12 18.84 28.87
C ILE A 638 -40.51 17.58 29.67
N ASP A 639 -41.11 17.77 30.89
CA ASP A 639 -41.56 16.63 31.69
C ASP A 639 -42.71 15.85 30.98
N ALA A 640 -43.58 16.54 30.25
CA ALA A 640 -44.60 15.92 29.44
C ALA A 640 -43.97 15.08 28.27
N GLN A 641 -42.93 15.64 27.58
CA GLN A 641 -42.23 14.90 26.53
C GLN A 641 -41.54 13.63 27.05
N VAL A 642 -40.94 13.73 28.26
CA VAL A 642 -40.36 12.57 28.94
C VAL A 642 -41.41 11.53 29.31
N ALA A 643 -42.55 11.97 29.90
CA ALA A 643 -43.63 11.09 30.31
C ALA A 643 -44.32 10.40 29.12
N GLU A 644 -44.45 11.09 27.99
CA GLU A 644 -44.97 10.55 26.72
C GLU A 644 -43.98 9.62 26.03
N GLY A 645 -42.72 9.50 26.52
CA GLY A 645 -41.72 8.54 26.04
C GLY A 645 -41.04 8.92 24.73
N TYR A 646 -41.05 10.21 24.31
CA TYR A 646 -40.43 10.65 23.04
C TYR A 646 -38.93 10.47 22.99
N PHE A 647 -38.26 10.37 24.16
CA PHE A 647 -36.78 10.25 24.22
C PHE A 647 -36.28 8.84 24.52
N LYS A 648 -37.17 7.83 24.54
CA LYS A 648 -36.80 6.45 24.92
C LYS A 648 -35.77 5.80 23.99
N ASP A 649 -35.76 6.21 22.71
CA ASP A 649 -34.84 5.67 21.69
C ASP A 649 -33.57 6.52 21.55
N SER A 650 -33.48 7.64 22.30
CA SER A 650 -32.34 8.57 22.30
C SER A 650 -31.35 8.26 23.43
N PRO A 651 -30.03 8.36 23.21
CA PRO A 651 -29.03 8.19 24.25
C PRO A 651 -28.91 9.42 25.18
N ILE A 652 -29.94 10.26 25.26
CA ILE A 652 -29.99 11.40 26.17
C ILE A 652 -30.23 10.93 27.60
N THR A 653 -29.50 11.50 28.57
CA THR A 653 -29.63 11.12 29.98
C THR A 653 -30.53 12.08 30.73
N PHE A 654 -31.07 11.66 31.87
CA PHE A 654 -31.83 12.59 32.78
C PHE A 654 -31.00 13.78 33.22
N ARG A 655 -29.67 13.63 33.36
CA ARG A 655 -28.75 14.73 33.64
C ARG A 655 -28.67 15.70 32.48
N ASP A 656 -28.64 15.21 31.26
CA ASP A 656 -28.62 16.04 30.04
C ASP A 656 -29.93 16.86 29.94
N ILE A 657 -31.08 16.22 30.24
CA ILE A 657 -32.40 16.85 30.25
C ILE A 657 -32.45 17.97 31.34
N ALA A 658 -31.92 17.73 32.54
CA ALA A 658 -31.84 18.76 33.58
C ALA A 658 -30.98 19.96 33.14
N TYR A 659 -29.85 19.71 32.47
CA TYR A 659 -29.05 20.80 31.90
C TYR A 659 -29.80 21.53 30.78
N ALA A 660 -30.51 20.83 29.90
CA ALA A 660 -31.31 21.43 28.84
C ALA A 660 -32.37 22.38 29.41
N LYS A 661 -33.11 21.98 30.46
CA LYS A 661 -34.06 22.85 31.17
C LYS A 661 -33.41 24.11 31.73
N THR A 662 -32.25 23.95 32.39
CA THR A 662 -31.53 25.10 32.97
C THR A 662 -31.10 26.10 31.88
N VAL A 663 -30.53 25.61 30.78
CA VAL A 663 -30.11 26.47 29.66
C VAL A 663 -31.30 27.18 29.04
N LEU A 664 -32.41 26.49 28.82
CA LEU A 664 -33.61 27.09 28.23
C LEU A 664 -34.19 28.20 29.12
N ILE A 665 -34.28 27.99 30.44
CA ILE A 665 -34.76 28.98 31.39
C ILE A 665 -33.85 30.21 31.34
N GLU A 666 -32.53 30.06 31.44
CA GLU A 666 -31.58 31.16 31.42
C GLU A 666 -31.63 31.95 30.09
N LYS A 667 -31.69 31.24 28.96
CA LYS A 667 -31.70 31.91 27.64
C LYS A 667 -33.04 32.61 27.35
N LEU A 668 -34.18 32.01 27.71
CA LEU A 668 -35.47 32.68 27.54
C LEU A 668 -35.59 33.95 28.41
N LYS A 669 -35.07 33.93 29.63
CA LYS A 669 -34.96 35.17 30.45
C LYS A 669 -34.15 36.25 29.74
N THR A 670 -33.07 35.88 29.07
CA THR A 670 -32.22 36.83 28.33
C THR A 670 -32.93 37.36 27.07
N ILE A 671 -33.63 36.47 26.33
CA ILE A 671 -34.35 36.83 25.09
C ILE A 671 -35.51 37.78 25.36
N TYR A 672 -36.26 37.53 26.43
CA TYR A 672 -37.45 38.30 26.77
C TYR A 672 -37.19 39.38 27.86
N HIS A 673 -35.89 39.69 28.11
CA HIS A 673 -35.56 40.78 29.06
C HIS A 673 -36.10 42.10 28.54
N THR A 674 -37.02 42.72 29.32
CA THR A 674 -37.60 44.04 29.00
C THR A 674 -36.49 45.09 28.99
N ARG A 675 -36.32 45.77 27.88
CA ARG A 675 -35.46 46.96 27.82
C ARG A 675 -36.11 48.07 28.67
N LEU A 676 -35.31 48.76 29.48
CA LEU A 676 -35.75 49.97 30.18
C LEU A 676 -36.26 50.99 29.14
N SER A 677 -37.51 51.41 29.29
CA SER A 677 -38.03 52.54 28.52
C SER A 677 -37.23 53.80 28.82
N TYR A 678 -36.68 54.41 27.78
CA TYR A 678 -36.02 55.67 27.93
C TYR A 678 -37.05 56.70 28.47
N PRO A 679 -36.76 57.43 29.58
CA PRO A 679 -37.65 58.44 30.08
C PRO A 679 -37.79 59.56 29.03
N GLU A 680 -39.02 59.98 28.73
CA GLU A 680 -39.27 61.15 27.89
C GLU A 680 -38.90 62.42 28.64
N LEU A 681 -38.18 63.32 27.94
CA LEU A 681 -37.95 64.66 28.47
C LEU A 681 -39.31 65.32 28.64
N LYS A 682 -39.72 65.52 29.89
CA LYS A 682 -40.88 66.39 30.18
C LYS A 682 -40.55 67.77 29.66
N LYS A 683 -41.29 68.25 28.62
CA LYS A 683 -41.28 69.66 28.16
C LYS A 683 -41.81 70.58 29.21
#